data_b69d97dd34befa2d441a21aa75f3dc3f
#
_entry.id   b69d97dd34befa2d441a21aa75f3dc3f
#
_cell.length_a   1.000
_cell.length_b   1.000
_cell.length_c   1.000
_cell.angle_alpha   90.00
_cell.angle_beta   90.00
_cell.angle_gamma   90.00
#
_symmetry.space_group_name_H-M   'P 1'
#
loop_
_entity.id
_entity.type
_entity.pdbx_description
1 polymer ?
#
loop_
_entity_poly.entity_id
_entity_poly.type
_entity_poly.pdbx_seq_one_letter_code
_entity_poly.pdbx_strand_id
1 'polypeptide(L)'
;MISGKGHPAIFGKNTIKMKRMMIWIILLGGMVQGAFAQNLEIKGMVRDARNKEILEFANVVLQTMDSSFVAGTTTDMKGHFLLNKIKKGSYILSVSSLGFKTEYISLEDLSKNTSLGEISLNDDAVSLDGVTVSASAQTSHADKKVIFPSDRQMKASGNGMDLLQQMMLPRVQVDLLNSEIKATGNGVVQVRINGVKVEQDEIKALNPSDIIRIEYHDNPGLRYGNADIVLDYIVRRPDTGGSFGLDMAQGINSMWGEHNVRGKINHKNSEWGASYRIGPRDFYGMKRNNEEEFHLANGTTLNRVEIGEPSHARLFMHNLNVNYSYQKPDKYLFNATFRYRNNHQPHWDYQGVLMNKANPEDKVDMIDLSGSAYQAPALDLYYQRDLKHNQTLVFNVVGTYNQTKSTRIYQESKHEQLLTDVNNVVDGDKYSIIGEAIYEKKLTNGNRLSGGLRHNQSFSDNSYINGHNYKTHMEQMESSVYAEFKGKVKKLDYSLGVTVNRSSYSQRGEDADYERYTVSPRLTLFYALPGESSIRLKSTMGNVTPSLGELSAIDQVIDSLQIQRGNPNLKSYMSYYTELNYEFRKGLFYVNALGAYEYQPDAIMDEKYLEGNKIIQTWDNQKNWQRVVASVNLRVGPIKDILQFSVNGGMNHYMSNGNIYTHRYTNWWCEANVSATWKKWSLWYMVMTNWNWFKGETMSGGENIQGIQLGYRHKDLMVGLRVINPFTDNYKQETENWNQYASFRRSNYIKESSRLFIATISYNFSFGRKFSAGQKKVNNADNDSGVMSTGK
;
A
#
# COMPACT_ATOMS: atom_id res chain seq x y z
N MET A 1 32.98 -42.14 -38.62
CA MET A 1 33.43 -41.11 -39.57
C MET A 1 32.25 -40.20 -39.87
N ILE A 2 32.26 -38.99 -39.35
CA ILE A 2 31.86 -37.72 -39.93
C ILE A 2 31.98 -36.69 -38.83
N SER A 3 32.84 -35.77 -39.02
CA SER A 3 33.27 -34.66 -38.13
C SER A 3 32.17 -33.60 -37.98
N GLY A 4 31.86 -33.22 -36.77
CA GLY A 4 31.09 -32.02 -36.46
C GLY A 4 32.02 -30.94 -35.95
N LYS A 5 32.15 -29.84 -36.72
CA LYS A 5 32.90 -28.63 -36.31
C LYS A 5 32.14 -27.87 -35.22
N GLY A 6 32.82 -27.67 -34.08
CA GLY A 6 32.32 -26.74 -33.04
C GLY A 6 32.51 -25.30 -33.48
N HIS A 7 31.51 -24.47 -33.16
CA HIS A 7 31.62 -23.01 -33.17
C HIS A 7 32.08 -22.51 -31.80
N PRO A 8 33.02 -21.57 -31.75
CA PRO A 8 33.51 -21.03 -30.49
C PRO A 8 32.55 -19.99 -29.90
N ALA A 9 32.40 -20.05 -28.58
CA ALA A 9 31.58 -19.18 -27.77
C ALA A 9 32.00 -17.70 -27.88
N ILE A 10 31.01 -16.82 -28.16
CA ILE A 10 31.15 -15.36 -28.09
C ILE A 10 30.96 -14.91 -26.64
N PHE A 11 31.97 -15.09 -25.80
CA PHE A 11 31.97 -14.60 -24.40
C PHE A 11 32.96 -13.46 -24.13
N GLY A 12 33.53 -12.86 -25.15
CA GLY A 12 34.66 -11.91 -24.99
C GLY A 12 34.36 -10.42 -25.14
N LYS A 13 33.20 -10.00 -25.64
CA LYS A 13 32.98 -8.58 -25.98
C LYS A 13 32.10 -7.76 -25.05
N ASN A 14 31.34 -8.36 -24.16
CA ASN A 14 30.44 -7.60 -23.27
C ASN A 14 31.08 -7.17 -21.93
N THR A 15 32.13 -7.86 -21.48
CA THR A 15 32.87 -7.50 -20.26
C THR A 15 33.69 -6.22 -20.39
N ILE A 16 34.13 -5.88 -21.59
CA ILE A 16 34.93 -4.66 -21.84
C ILE A 16 34.01 -3.41 -21.90
N LYS A 17 32.77 -3.54 -22.39
CA LYS A 17 31.80 -2.41 -22.37
C LYS A 17 31.31 -2.10 -20.96
N MET A 18 31.08 -3.12 -20.12
CA MET A 18 30.65 -2.95 -18.73
C MET A 18 31.76 -2.33 -17.85
N LYS A 19 33.04 -2.69 -18.06
CA LYS A 19 34.19 -2.05 -17.39
C LYS A 19 34.38 -0.58 -17.82
N ARG A 20 34.13 -0.25 -19.06
CA ARG A 20 34.18 1.15 -19.55
C ARG A 20 33.03 1.99 -19.02
N MET A 21 31.85 1.45 -18.86
CA MET A 21 30.71 2.15 -18.27
C MET A 21 30.90 2.40 -16.77
N MET A 22 31.48 1.45 -16.02
CA MET A 22 31.86 1.67 -14.62
C MET A 22 32.93 2.75 -14.44
N ILE A 23 33.92 2.84 -15.33
CA ILE A 23 34.98 3.87 -15.30
C ILE A 23 34.39 5.25 -15.57
N TRP A 24 33.41 5.39 -16.45
CA TRP A 24 32.72 6.67 -16.70
C TRP A 24 31.84 7.12 -15.53
N ILE A 25 31.23 6.21 -14.78
CA ILE A 25 30.51 6.52 -13.57
C ILE A 25 31.45 6.99 -12.43
N ILE A 26 32.64 6.42 -12.34
CA ILE A 26 33.66 6.83 -11.36
C ILE A 26 34.33 8.17 -11.74
N LEU A 27 34.47 8.48 -13.02
CA LEU A 27 35.04 9.74 -13.50
C LEU A 27 34.08 10.94 -13.43
N LEU A 28 32.74 10.71 -13.48
CA LEU A 28 31.73 11.76 -13.23
C LEU A 28 31.57 12.12 -11.73
N GLY A 29 32.02 11.26 -10.82
CA GLY A 29 32.00 11.53 -9.38
C GLY A 29 33.16 12.40 -8.86
N GLY A 30 34.15 12.69 -9.72
CA GLY A 30 35.41 13.34 -9.32
C GLY A 30 35.50 14.87 -9.49
N MET A 31 34.48 15.53 -10.02
CA MET A 31 34.56 16.99 -10.29
C MET A 31 33.46 17.80 -9.58
N VAL A 32 33.38 17.71 -8.24
CA VAL A 32 32.77 18.78 -7.46
C VAL A 32 33.66 19.11 -6.27
N GLN A 33 34.67 19.90 -6.48
CA GLN A 33 35.30 20.69 -5.43
C GLN A 33 34.40 21.89 -5.14
N GLY A 34 33.45 21.70 -4.18
CA GLY A 34 32.60 22.79 -3.73
C GLY A 34 33.34 23.73 -2.76
N ALA A 35 33.20 25.01 -2.97
CA ALA A 35 33.59 26.07 -2.07
C ALA A 35 33.09 25.81 -0.64
N PHE A 36 33.93 25.93 0.36
CA PHE A 36 33.58 25.87 1.78
C PHE A 36 32.72 27.12 2.13
N ALA A 37 31.39 27.01 1.96
CA ALA A 37 30.48 27.95 2.59
C ALA A 37 30.42 27.62 4.08
N GLN A 38 30.72 28.59 4.96
CA GLN A 38 30.53 28.44 6.40
C GLN A 38 29.04 28.16 6.64
N ASN A 39 28.74 26.94 7.08
CA ASN A 39 27.39 26.54 7.45
C ASN A 39 27.16 26.93 8.92
N LEU A 40 26.18 27.83 9.16
CA LEU A 40 25.81 28.29 10.48
C LEU A 40 24.71 27.39 11.08
N GLU A 41 24.62 27.40 12.40
CA GLU A 41 23.58 26.69 13.14
C GLU A 41 22.75 27.67 14.00
N ILE A 42 21.44 27.47 14.03
CA ILE A 42 20.50 28.17 14.91
C ILE A 42 19.83 27.11 15.78
N LYS A 43 19.88 27.28 17.08
CA LYS A 43 19.24 26.37 18.04
C LYS A 43 18.47 27.14 19.10
N GLY A 44 17.47 26.50 19.68
CA GLY A 44 16.66 27.05 20.77
C GLY A 44 15.74 26.00 21.37
N MET A 45 14.89 26.41 22.28
CA MET A 45 13.87 25.59 22.93
C MET A 45 12.56 26.35 22.94
N VAL A 46 11.44 25.66 22.68
CA VAL A 46 10.10 26.28 22.63
C VAL A 46 9.24 25.79 23.78
N ARG A 47 8.58 26.76 24.46
CA ARG A 47 7.68 26.49 25.60
C ARG A 47 6.39 27.28 25.49
N ASP A 48 5.36 26.83 26.18
CA ASP A 48 4.15 27.61 26.47
C ASP A 48 4.48 28.75 27.44
N ALA A 49 4.12 29.99 27.10
CA ALA A 49 4.38 31.17 27.91
C ALA A 49 3.66 31.14 29.27
N ARG A 50 2.51 30.48 29.36
CA ARG A 50 1.59 30.49 30.49
C ARG A 50 1.95 29.46 31.56
N ASN A 51 2.18 28.20 31.17
CA ASN A 51 2.40 27.08 32.09
C ASN A 51 3.83 26.54 32.05
N LYS A 52 4.70 27.12 31.19
CA LYS A 52 6.09 26.71 30.97
C LYS A 52 6.26 25.27 30.49
N GLU A 53 5.19 24.63 30.05
CA GLU A 53 5.27 23.30 29.43
C GLU A 53 6.07 23.34 28.13
N ILE A 54 6.77 22.24 27.90
CA ILE A 54 7.55 22.03 26.67
C ILE A 54 6.62 21.89 25.49
N LEU A 55 6.85 22.63 24.43
CA LEU A 55 6.11 22.50 23.18
C LEU A 55 6.90 21.59 22.23
N GLU A 56 6.53 20.31 22.24
CA GLU A 56 7.03 19.33 21.30
C GLU A 56 6.44 19.59 19.91
N PHE A 57 7.25 19.32 18.86
CA PHE A 57 6.83 19.43 17.47
C PHE A 57 6.29 20.81 17.05
N ALA A 58 6.66 21.86 17.77
CA ALA A 58 6.43 23.21 17.31
C ALA A 58 7.21 23.44 16.01
N ASN A 59 6.54 24.03 15.01
CA ASN A 59 7.17 24.33 13.72
C ASN A 59 8.13 25.50 13.88
N VAL A 60 9.34 25.35 13.38
CA VAL A 60 10.39 26.38 13.36
C VAL A 60 10.82 26.56 11.92
N VAL A 61 10.51 27.70 11.33
CA VAL A 61 10.75 28.02 9.93
C VAL A 61 11.61 29.27 9.80
N LEU A 62 12.72 29.15 9.08
CA LEU A 62 13.60 30.27 8.74
C LEU A 62 13.24 30.78 7.34
N GLN A 63 13.03 32.07 7.23
CA GLN A 63 12.66 32.75 6.00
C GLN A 63 13.62 33.93 5.75
N THR A 64 13.76 34.31 4.50
CA THR A 64 14.41 35.60 4.14
C THR A 64 13.48 36.77 4.49
N MET A 65 13.98 38.00 4.42
CA MET A 65 13.21 39.19 4.74
C MET A 65 12.00 39.41 3.83
N ASP A 66 11.99 38.80 2.66
CA ASP A 66 10.86 38.76 1.71
C ASP A 66 9.92 37.56 1.91
N SER A 67 10.03 36.88 3.05
CA SER A 67 9.24 35.68 3.44
C SER A 67 9.48 34.42 2.58
N SER A 68 10.56 34.35 1.81
CA SER A 68 10.93 33.13 1.08
C SER A 68 11.52 32.11 2.04
N PHE A 69 11.12 30.86 1.91
CA PHE A 69 11.58 29.76 2.76
C PHE A 69 13.07 29.46 2.59
N VAL A 70 13.81 29.32 3.69
CA VAL A 70 15.23 29.00 3.74
C VAL A 70 15.49 27.64 4.37
N ALA A 71 14.97 27.38 5.55
CA ALA A 71 15.10 26.12 6.27
C ALA A 71 13.92 25.94 7.25
N GLY A 72 13.60 24.70 7.60
CA GLY A 72 12.57 24.40 8.59
C GLY A 72 12.90 23.16 9.38
N THR A 73 12.45 23.13 10.63
CA THR A 73 12.54 21.96 11.53
C THR A 73 11.35 21.98 12.49
N THR A 74 11.25 20.93 13.32
CA THR A 74 10.31 20.92 14.45
C THR A 74 11.08 20.74 15.75
N THR A 75 10.50 21.19 16.86
CA THR A 75 11.06 20.89 18.17
C THR A 75 11.00 19.39 18.47
N ASP A 76 11.99 18.89 19.17
CA ASP A 76 12.04 17.52 19.69
C ASP A 76 11.11 17.34 20.91
N MET A 77 11.09 16.15 21.50
CA MET A 77 10.31 15.82 22.70
C MET A 77 10.73 16.58 23.96
N LYS A 78 11.83 17.35 23.88
CA LYS A 78 12.28 18.25 24.95
C LYS A 78 12.10 19.72 24.55
N GLY A 79 11.38 19.98 23.47
CA GLY A 79 11.14 21.31 22.94
C GLY A 79 12.35 21.94 22.25
N HIS A 80 13.47 21.23 22.05
CA HIS A 80 14.63 21.78 21.39
C HIS A 80 14.52 21.67 19.87
N PHE A 81 15.05 22.68 19.18
CA PHE A 81 15.21 22.65 17.71
C PHE A 81 16.64 22.99 17.30
N LEU A 82 17.02 22.50 16.13
CA LEU A 82 18.30 22.80 15.47
C LEU A 82 18.05 23.00 13.96
N LEU A 83 18.37 24.21 13.49
CA LEU A 83 18.51 24.50 12.06
C LEU A 83 20.00 24.54 11.73
N ASN A 84 20.44 23.77 10.77
CA ASN A 84 21.82 23.68 10.34
C ASN A 84 21.97 24.04 8.85
N LYS A 85 23.22 24.26 8.42
CA LYS A 85 23.57 24.65 7.04
C LYS A 85 22.98 25.98 6.58
N ILE A 86 22.82 26.93 7.50
CA ILE A 86 22.34 28.27 7.20
C ILE A 86 23.49 29.10 6.65
N LYS A 87 23.28 29.85 5.60
CA LYS A 87 24.25 30.82 5.05
C LYS A 87 24.22 32.10 5.90
N LYS A 88 25.29 32.90 5.79
CA LYS A 88 25.29 34.26 6.38
C LYS A 88 24.23 35.12 5.70
N GLY A 89 23.50 35.93 6.49
CA GLY A 89 22.45 36.77 5.97
C GLY A 89 21.47 37.20 7.04
N SER A 90 20.47 37.99 6.65
CA SER A 90 19.38 38.43 7.52
C SER A 90 18.13 37.59 7.27
N TYR A 91 17.48 37.16 8.33
CA TYR A 91 16.39 36.18 8.31
C TYR A 91 15.28 36.51 9.30
N ILE A 92 14.11 36.00 9.04
CA ILE A 92 13.01 35.95 10.01
C ILE A 92 12.83 34.48 10.41
N LEU A 93 12.93 34.17 11.71
CA LEU A 93 12.57 32.89 12.26
C LEU A 93 11.11 32.95 12.73
N SER A 94 10.23 32.16 12.18
CA SER A 94 8.88 31.99 12.66
C SER A 94 8.78 30.70 13.47
N VAL A 95 8.25 30.80 14.70
CA VAL A 95 8.00 29.68 15.57
C VAL A 95 6.52 29.60 15.83
N SER A 96 5.90 28.48 15.46
CA SER A 96 4.47 28.28 15.59
C SER A 96 4.13 26.91 16.15
N SER A 97 3.12 26.87 16.99
CA SER A 97 2.53 25.64 17.50
C SER A 97 1.02 25.82 17.52
N LEU A 98 0.29 24.71 17.41
CA LEU A 98 -1.16 24.78 17.37
C LEU A 98 -1.74 25.28 18.68
N GLY A 99 -2.66 26.24 18.59
CA GLY A 99 -3.29 26.90 19.75
C GLY A 99 -2.44 28.00 20.33
N PHE A 100 -1.32 28.35 19.66
CA PHE A 100 -0.41 29.42 20.08
C PHE A 100 -0.25 30.45 18.96
N LYS A 101 -0.09 31.70 19.36
CA LYS A 101 0.26 32.79 18.45
C LYS A 101 1.65 32.54 17.89
N THR A 102 1.79 32.65 16.57
CA THR A 102 3.09 32.54 15.91
C THR A 102 4.03 33.64 16.38
N GLU A 103 5.21 33.28 16.84
CA GLU A 103 6.27 34.22 17.22
C GLU A 103 7.23 34.39 16.06
N TYR A 104 7.57 35.65 15.75
CA TYR A 104 8.51 36.03 14.70
C TYR A 104 9.74 36.67 15.31
N ILE A 105 10.91 36.10 15.04
CA ILE A 105 12.19 36.57 15.58
C ILE A 105 13.04 37.04 14.39
N SER A 106 13.38 38.33 14.35
CA SER A 106 14.29 38.89 13.35
C SER A 106 15.75 38.50 13.70
N LEU A 107 16.47 37.94 12.74
CA LEU A 107 17.87 37.56 12.84
C LEU A 107 18.64 38.40 11.83
N GLU A 108 19.02 39.60 12.24
CA GLU A 108 19.79 40.52 11.42
C GLU A 108 21.27 40.12 11.39
N ASP A 109 21.86 40.08 10.20
CA ASP A 109 23.30 39.79 9.96
C ASP A 109 23.82 38.54 10.67
N LEU A 110 23.11 37.42 10.49
CA LEU A 110 23.54 36.13 11.04
C LEU A 110 24.88 35.71 10.45
N SER A 111 25.96 35.81 11.24
CA SER A 111 27.33 35.55 10.82
C SER A 111 28.05 34.44 11.62
N LYS A 112 27.45 33.99 12.73
CA LYS A 112 27.94 32.94 13.62
C LYS A 112 26.85 32.00 14.10
N ASN A 113 27.22 30.84 14.64
CA ASN A 113 26.27 29.93 15.30
C ASN A 113 25.54 30.65 16.43
N THR A 114 24.20 30.59 16.41
CA THR A 114 23.35 31.36 17.30
C THR A 114 22.47 30.44 18.13
N SER A 115 22.43 30.71 19.44
CA SER A 115 21.49 30.06 20.36
C SER A 115 20.47 31.10 20.81
N LEU A 116 19.19 30.84 20.50
CA LEU A 116 18.08 31.74 20.82
C LEU A 116 17.51 31.53 22.23
N GLY A 117 18.06 30.55 22.98
CA GLY A 117 17.53 30.24 24.31
C GLY A 117 16.12 29.68 24.29
N GLU A 118 15.31 30.13 25.24
CA GLU A 118 13.92 29.74 25.39
C GLU A 118 13.02 30.69 24.64
N ILE A 119 12.18 30.17 23.74
CA ILE A 119 11.16 30.91 22.99
C ILE A 119 9.80 30.53 23.57
N SER A 120 9.09 31.52 24.12
CA SER A 120 7.79 31.31 24.76
C SER A 120 6.67 31.70 23.81
N LEU A 121 5.77 30.77 23.49
CA LEU A 121 4.59 31.02 22.66
C LEU A 121 3.38 31.33 23.54
N ASN A 122 2.68 32.41 23.22
CA ASN A 122 1.43 32.82 23.89
C ASN A 122 0.22 32.09 23.28
N ASP A 123 -0.78 31.77 24.12
CA ASP A 123 -2.06 31.22 23.67
C ASP A 123 -2.71 32.09 22.59
N ASP A 124 -3.22 31.50 21.53
CA ASP A 124 -4.06 32.18 20.53
C ASP A 124 -5.51 31.70 20.68
N ALA A 125 -6.34 32.58 21.25
CA ALA A 125 -7.76 32.33 21.46
C ALA A 125 -8.62 32.62 20.22
N VAL A 126 -8.06 33.19 19.15
CA VAL A 126 -8.80 33.66 17.96
C VAL A 126 -8.06 33.33 16.66
N SER A 127 -8.78 32.62 15.78
CA SER A 127 -8.61 32.60 14.32
C SER A 127 -7.27 32.19 13.73
N LEU A 128 -7.31 31.05 13.08
CA LEU A 128 -6.31 30.55 12.13
C LEU A 128 -6.35 31.33 10.80
N ASP A 129 -5.70 32.48 10.75
CA ASP A 129 -5.34 33.09 9.48
C ASP A 129 -3.81 33.08 9.34
N GLY A 130 -3.36 32.23 8.43
CA GLY A 130 -2.18 32.44 7.64
C GLY A 130 -0.80 32.19 8.25
N VAL A 131 -0.39 30.94 8.44
CA VAL A 131 1.02 30.58 8.22
C VAL A 131 1.13 29.96 6.84
N THR A 132 1.54 30.76 5.87
CA THR A 132 1.79 30.27 4.51
C THR A 132 3.14 29.55 4.49
N VAL A 133 3.14 28.25 4.70
CA VAL A 133 4.32 27.42 4.39
C VAL A 133 4.27 27.10 2.91
N SER A 134 5.00 27.87 2.10
CA SER A 134 4.97 27.77 0.64
C SER A 134 5.74 26.58 0.05
N ALA A 135 6.22 25.65 0.87
CA ALA A 135 6.79 24.38 0.38
C ALA A 135 6.45 23.25 1.35
N SER A 136 6.18 22.05 0.84
CA SER A 136 6.06 20.86 1.69
C SER A 136 7.43 20.60 2.32
N ALA A 137 7.57 20.90 3.61
CA ALA A 137 8.79 20.59 4.34
C ALA A 137 8.87 19.07 4.49
N GLN A 138 9.96 18.47 4.04
CA GLN A 138 10.22 17.04 4.18
C GLN A 138 11.51 16.83 4.96
N THR A 139 11.47 16.00 6.00
CA THR A 139 12.64 15.56 6.74
C THR A 139 12.79 14.05 6.60
N SER A 140 13.97 13.59 6.14
CA SER A 140 14.26 12.18 5.94
C SER A 140 15.04 11.59 7.11
N HIS A 141 14.63 10.42 7.57
CA HIS A 141 15.28 9.58 8.58
C HIS A 141 15.54 8.18 8.01
N ALA A 142 16.25 7.34 8.76
CA ALA A 142 16.55 5.97 8.33
C ALA A 142 15.30 5.13 8.05
N ASP A 143 14.25 5.31 8.84
CA ASP A 143 13.03 4.50 8.83
C ASP A 143 11.80 5.24 8.29
N LYS A 144 11.87 6.55 8.12
CA LYS A 144 10.72 7.35 7.66
C LYS A 144 11.11 8.69 7.07
N LYS A 145 10.21 9.25 6.29
CA LYS A 145 10.18 10.65 5.89
C LYS A 145 9.02 11.33 6.59
N VAL A 146 9.26 12.48 7.16
CA VAL A 146 8.22 13.33 7.74
C VAL A 146 7.87 14.39 6.73
N ILE A 147 6.63 14.43 6.28
CA ILE A 147 6.17 15.30 5.20
C ILE A 147 5.02 16.16 5.71
N PHE A 148 5.18 17.46 5.61
CA PHE A 148 4.17 18.44 6.01
C PHE A 148 3.37 18.86 4.77
N PRO A 149 2.04 18.66 4.75
CA PRO A 149 1.20 19.15 3.68
C PRO A 149 1.25 20.68 3.59
N SER A 150 1.37 21.21 2.39
CA SER A 150 1.26 22.66 2.15
C SER A 150 -0.20 23.11 2.15
N ASP A 151 -0.45 24.40 2.42
CA ASP A 151 -1.79 25.01 2.35
C ASP A 151 -2.44 24.78 0.98
N ARG A 152 -1.64 24.81 -0.09
CA ARG A 152 -2.10 24.51 -1.44
C ARG A 152 -2.65 23.10 -1.55
N GLN A 153 -1.91 22.10 -1.05
CA GLN A 153 -2.32 20.70 -1.09
C GLN A 153 -3.56 20.46 -0.22
N MET A 154 -3.61 21.06 0.97
CA MET A 154 -4.79 21.01 1.84
C MET A 154 -6.03 21.64 1.20
N LYS A 155 -5.88 22.81 0.57
CA LYS A 155 -6.98 23.48 -0.16
C LYS A 155 -7.47 22.72 -1.38
N ALA A 156 -6.58 21.98 -2.06
CA ALA A 156 -6.91 21.15 -3.22
C ALA A 156 -7.58 19.82 -2.88
N SER A 157 -7.67 19.45 -1.59
CA SER A 157 -8.06 18.11 -1.16
C SER A 157 -9.37 18.13 -0.39
N GLY A 158 -10.31 17.25 -0.72
CA GLY A 158 -11.57 17.06 0.02
C GLY A 158 -11.37 16.29 1.32
N ASN A 159 -10.45 15.33 1.32
CA ASN A 159 -10.21 14.39 2.40
C ASN A 159 -8.73 13.98 2.45
N GLY A 160 -8.37 13.07 3.37
CA GLY A 160 -6.98 12.63 3.54
C GLY A 160 -6.43 11.81 2.36
N MET A 161 -7.28 11.12 1.59
CA MET A 161 -6.86 10.37 0.40
C MET A 161 -6.57 11.32 -0.78
N ASP A 162 -7.42 12.31 -1.00
CA ASP A 162 -7.18 13.36 -1.98
C ASP A 162 -5.88 14.12 -1.64
N LEU A 163 -5.62 14.35 -0.35
CA LEU A 163 -4.37 14.99 0.08
C LEU A 163 -3.15 14.14 -0.29
N LEU A 164 -3.20 12.84 -0.06
CA LEU A 164 -2.12 11.94 -0.44
C LEU A 164 -1.84 11.99 -1.95
N GLN A 165 -2.89 12.01 -2.74
CA GLN A 165 -2.82 12.15 -4.18
C GLN A 165 -2.13 13.48 -4.59
N GLN A 166 -2.50 14.60 -3.96
CA GLN A 166 -1.86 15.90 -4.20
C GLN A 166 -0.39 15.96 -3.77
N MET A 167 0.01 15.12 -2.82
CA MET A 167 1.39 15.04 -2.33
C MET A 167 2.32 14.30 -3.31
N MET A 168 1.79 13.46 -4.19
CA MET A 168 2.54 12.74 -5.22
C MET A 168 3.76 12.00 -4.64
N LEU A 169 3.53 11.17 -3.59
CA LEU A 169 4.62 10.47 -2.92
C LEU A 169 5.23 9.38 -3.81
N PRO A 170 6.54 9.16 -3.74
CA PRO A 170 7.18 8.06 -4.45
C PRO A 170 6.58 6.72 -4.06
N ARG A 171 6.41 5.79 -5.00
CA ARG A 171 5.92 4.44 -4.79
C ARG A 171 4.49 4.34 -4.21
N VAL A 172 3.76 5.43 -4.08
CA VAL A 172 2.39 5.45 -3.56
C VAL A 172 1.46 5.93 -4.66
N GLN A 173 0.46 5.14 -4.96
CA GLN A 173 -0.58 5.43 -5.95
C GLN A 173 -1.95 5.41 -5.28
N VAL A 174 -2.85 6.23 -5.77
CA VAL A 174 -4.28 6.18 -5.41
C VAL A 174 -5.03 5.61 -6.60
N ASP A 175 -5.56 4.40 -6.43
CA ASP A 175 -6.44 3.77 -7.41
C ASP A 175 -7.77 4.55 -7.46
N LEU A 176 -8.07 5.13 -8.59
CA LEU A 176 -9.24 6.00 -8.77
C LEU A 176 -10.55 5.22 -8.87
N LEU A 177 -10.50 3.98 -9.38
CA LEU A 177 -11.68 3.14 -9.55
C LEU A 177 -12.12 2.50 -8.23
N ASN A 178 -11.14 1.97 -7.48
CA ASN A 178 -11.41 1.28 -6.23
C ASN A 178 -11.26 2.21 -5.01
N SER A 179 -10.74 3.42 -5.23
CA SER A 179 -10.44 4.38 -4.18
C SER A 179 -9.54 3.80 -3.10
N GLU A 180 -8.48 3.11 -3.52
CA GLU A 180 -7.51 2.45 -2.69
C GLU A 180 -6.12 3.07 -2.81
N ILE A 181 -5.34 2.98 -1.74
CA ILE A 181 -3.92 3.35 -1.74
C ILE A 181 -3.12 2.08 -2.03
N LYS A 182 -2.36 2.09 -3.11
CA LYS A 182 -1.52 0.98 -3.56
C LYS A 182 -0.05 1.38 -3.58
N ALA A 183 0.83 0.41 -3.39
CA ALA A 183 2.25 0.59 -3.63
C ALA A 183 2.59 0.21 -5.06
N THR A 184 3.48 0.95 -5.67
CA THR A 184 4.08 0.57 -6.96
C THR A 184 4.79 -0.78 -6.81
N GLY A 185 4.43 -1.79 -7.61
CA GLY A 185 5.03 -3.13 -7.56
C GLY A 185 4.31 -4.13 -6.67
N ASN A 186 2.99 -3.98 -6.49
CA ASN A 186 2.13 -4.86 -5.66
C ASN A 186 2.59 -5.00 -4.20
N GLY A 187 3.29 -3.98 -3.68
CA GLY A 187 3.69 -3.95 -2.27
C GLY A 187 2.49 -3.65 -1.36
N VAL A 188 2.54 -4.16 -0.13
CA VAL A 188 1.51 -3.94 0.89
C VAL A 188 1.64 -2.54 1.48
N VAL A 189 0.59 -1.73 1.35
CA VAL A 189 0.50 -0.42 2.01
C VAL A 189 -0.31 -0.53 3.29
N GLN A 190 0.27 -0.13 4.39
CA GLN A 190 -0.41 -0.01 5.67
C GLN A 190 -0.68 1.46 5.97
N VAL A 191 -1.94 1.83 6.19
CA VAL A 191 -2.31 3.19 6.58
C VAL A 191 -2.58 3.28 8.08
N ARG A 192 -2.26 4.43 8.66
CA ARG A 192 -2.36 4.68 10.11
C ARG A 192 -2.83 6.11 10.39
N ILE A 193 -3.50 6.28 11.51
CA ILE A 193 -3.85 7.60 12.07
C ILE A 193 -3.31 7.65 13.50
N ASN A 194 -2.39 8.58 13.78
CA ASN A 194 -1.72 8.72 15.08
C ASN A 194 -1.18 7.37 15.60
N GLY A 195 -0.51 6.61 14.72
CA GLY A 195 0.04 5.30 15.01
C GLY A 195 -0.97 4.15 15.06
N VAL A 196 -2.28 4.38 15.05
CA VAL A 196 -3.31 3.34 14.97
C VAL A 196 -3.45 2.89 13.53
N LYS A 197 -3.29 1.57 13.26
CA LYS A 197 -3.62 1.01 11.94
C LYS A 197 -5.11 1.17 11.71
N VAL A 198 -5.44 1.68 10.56
CA VAL A 198 -6.82 1.94 10.15
C VAL A 198 -7.05 1.34 8.78
N GLU A 199 -8.29 1.21 8.41
CA GLU A 199 -8.65 0.89 7.04
C GLU A 199 -8.45 2.14 6.16
N GLN A 200 -8.23 1.93 4.88
CA GLN A 200 -8.00 3.03 3.94
C GLN A 200 -9.19 4.00 3.88
N ASP A 201 -10.38 3.53 4.17
CA ASP A 201 -11.59 4.33 4.27
C ASP A 201 -11.56 5.37 5.39
N GLU A 202 -10.85 5.06 6.47
CA GLU A 202 -10.68 6.02 7.57
C GLU A 202 -9.77 7.19 7.16
N ILE A 203 -8.88 6.99 6.18
CA ILE A 203 -8.08 8.08 5.61
C ILE A 203 -8.97 9.04 4.81
N LYS A 204 -9.98 8.54 4.09
CA LYS A 204 -11.01 9.39 3.48
C LYS A 204 -11.78 10.18 4.54
N ALA A 205 -11.82 9.65 5.76
CA ALA A 205 -12.45 10.30 6.90
C ALA A 205 -11.70 11.54 7.41
N LEU A 206 -10.47 11.79 7.02
CA LEU A 206 -9.67 12.88 7.57
C LEU A 206 -9.97 14.22 6.89
N ASN A 207 -10.21 15.25 7.71
CA ASN A 207 -10.17 16.61 7.21
C ASN A 207 -8.72 17.00 6.90
N PRO A 208 -8.39 17.42 5.67
CA PRO A 208 -7.04 17.84 5.33
C PRO A 208 -6.44 18.89 6.28
N SER A 209 -7.26 19.82 6.78
CA SER A 209 -6.82 20.86 7.72
C SER A 209 -6.43 20.34 9.11
N ASP A 210 -6.84 19.12 9.46
CA ASP A 210 -6.49 18.49 10.74
C ASP A 210 -5.20 17.65 10.64
N ILE A 211 -4.71 17.42 9.43
CA ILE A 211 -3.48 16.64 9.21
C ILE A 211 -2.28 17.56 9.43
N ILE A 212 -1.52 17.27 10.48
CA ILE A 212 -0.30 18.03 10.83
C ILE A 212 0.83 17.63 9.88
N ARG A 213 1.00 16.31 9.66
CA ARG A 213 2.04 15.72 8.83
C ARG A 213 1.68 14.30 8.45
N ILE A 214 2.35 13.75 7.44
CA ILE A 214 2.33 12.34 7.11
C ILE A 214 3.72 11.78 7.36
N GLU A 215 3.81 10.75 8.19
CA GLU A 215 5.03 9.97 8.38
C GLU A 215 5.02 8.83 7.36
N TYR A 216 5.81 9.00 6.32
CA TYR A 216 5.94 8.06 5.21
C TYR A 216 7.12 7.12 5.49
N HIS A 217 6.81 5.88 5.87
CA HIS A 217 7.79 4.84 6.07
C HIS A 217 7.89 4.00 4.78
N ASP A 218 8.89 4.25 4.00
CA ASP A 218 9.25 3.46 2.82
C ASP A 218 10.21 2.29 3.15
N ASN A 219 10.54 2.18 4.43
CA ASN A 219 11.25 1.06 5.04
C ASN A 219 10.72 0.85 6.47
N PRO A 220 9.50 0.33 6.64
CA PRO A 220 8.95 0.09 7.96
C PRO A 220 9.75 -0.96 8.72
N GLY A 221 9.89 -0.76 10.05
CA GLY A 221 10.55 -1.72 10.93
C GLY A 221 9.73 -2.98 11.16
N LEU A 222 10.31 -3.96 11.87
CA LEU A 222 9.69 -5.27 12.13
C LEU A 222 8.30 -5.17 12.79
N ARG A 223 8.06 -4.14 13.59
CA ARG A 223 6.76 -3.87 14.24
C ARG A 223 5.60 -3.62 13.26
N TYR A 224 5.88 -3.39 12.00
CA TYR A 224 4.85 -3.16 10.97
C TYR A 224 4.54 -4.42 10.16
N GLY A 225 5.09 -5.57 10.56
CA GLY A 225 4.90 -6.84 9.87
C GLY A 225 5.43 -6.82 8.43
N ASN A 226 4.62 -7.30 7.51
CA ASN A 226 4.99 -7.42 6.08
C ASN A 226 4.69 -6.17 5.25
N ALA A 227 4.39 -5.02 5.88
CA ALA A 227 4.14 -3.79 5.14
C ALA A 227 5.40 -3.31 4.41
N ASP A 228 5.27 -3.01 3.12
CA ASP A 228 6.32 -2.40 2.30
C ASP A 228 6.37 -0.89 2.46
N ILE A 229 5.19 -0.30 2.66
CA ILE A 229 5.01 1.13 2.91
C ILE A 229 4.06 1.30 4.09
N VAL A 230 4.40 2.23 4.99
CA VAL A 230 3.48 2.69 6.03
C VAL A 230 3.27 4.19 5.91
N LEU A 231 2.02 4.59 5.86
CA LEU A 231 1.59 5.99 5.85
C LEU A 231 0.89 6.29 7.18
N ASP A 232 1.54 7.02 8.07
CA ASP A 232 0.96 7.41 9.34
C ASP A 232 0.56 8.89 9.30
N TYR A 233 -0.73 9.14 9.27
CA TYR A 233 -1.33 10.47 9.30
C TYR A 233 -1.37 10.98 10.73
N ILE A 234 -0.52 11.94 11.04
CA ILE A 234 -0.54 12.60 12.34
C ILE A 234 -1.53 13.74 12.29
N VAL A 235 -2.62 13.56 13.01
CA VAL A 235 -3.76 14.50 13.01
C VAL A 235 -3.93 15.16 14.36
N ARG A 236 -4.52 16.34 14.35
CA ARG A 236 -4.93 17.09 15.52
C ARG A 236 -6.07 16.35 16.23
N ARG A 237 -6.08 16.45 17.53
CA ARG A 237 -7.15 15.91 18.37
C ARG A 237 -7.71 17.03 19.25
N PRO A 238 -9.01 17.30 19.30
CA PRO A 238 -9.58 18.20 20.28
C PRO A 238 -9.53 17.58 21.67
N ASP A 239 -9.20 18.35 22.70
CA ASP A 239 -9.25 17.93 24.11
C ASP A 239 -10.71 17.68 24.54
N THR A 240 -11.58 18.65 24.23
CA THR A 240 -13.03 18.50 24.32
C THR A 240 -13.62 19.09 23.05
N GLY A 241 -14.34 18.26 22.31
CA GLY A 241 -14.89 18.64 21.02
C GLY A 241 -15.14 17.43 20.14
N GLY A 242 -15.21 17.65 18.84
CA GLY A 242 -15.44 16.56 17.92
C GLY A 242 -15.29 16.97 16.47
N SER A 243 -15.56 15.99 15.59
CA SER A 243 -15.63 16.21 14.15
C SER A 243 -16.75 15.37 13.55
N PHE A 244 -17.32 15.88 12.48
CA PHE A 244 -18.22 15.15 11.59
C PHE A 244 -17.72 15.30 10.17
N GLY A 245 -17.80 14.24 9.37
CA GLY A 245 -17.44 14.26 7.98
C GLY A 245 -18.38 13.43 7.13
N LEU A 246 -18.61 13.92 5.93
CA LEU A 246 -19.37 13.25 4.89
C LEU A 246 -18.58 13.35 3.59
N ASP A 247 -18.28 12.20 2.96
CA ASP A 247 -17.72 12.12 1.62
C ASP A 247 -18.64 11.29 0.75
N MET A 248 -19.05 11.84 -0.38
CA MET A 248 -19.89 11.19 -1.36
C MET A 248 -19.24 11.32 -2.72
N ALA A 249 -19.11 10.22 -3.43
CA ALA A 249 -18.72 10.16 -4.82
C ALA A 249 -19.72 9.26 -5.55
N GLN A 250 -20.43 9.81 -6.54
CA GLN A 250 -21.50 9.12 -7.24
C GLN A 250 -21.30 9.23 -8.75
N GLY A 251 -21.28 8.08 -9.43
CA GLY A 251 -21.30 8.01 -10.88
C GLY A 251 -22.59 8.63 -11.44
N ILE A 252 -22.43 9.51 -12.42
CA ILE A 252 -23.58 10.17 -13.09
C ILE A 252 -24.14 9.30 -14.20
N ASN A 253 -23.27 8.61 -14.93
CA ASN A 253 -23.59 7.78 -16.07
C ASN A 253 -23.45 6.27 -15.80
N SER A 254 -23.24 5.88 -14.55
CA SER A 254 -23.10 4.50 -14.12
C SER A 254 -23.47 4.38 -12.65
N MET A 255 -23.98 3.22 -12.24
CA MET A 255 -24.24 2.91 -10.84
C MET A 255 -22.92 2.55 -10.13
N TRP A 256 -22.05 3.51 -10.03
CA TRP A 256 -20.81 3.51 -9.29
C TRP A 256 -20.92 4.48 -8.13
N GLY A 257 -20.67 4.06 -6.91
CA GLY A 257 -20.75 4.91 -5.73
C GLY A 257 -19.70 4.60 -4.68
N GLU A 258 -19.30 5.63 -3.95
CA GLU A 258 -18.46 5.59 -2.76
C GLU A 258 -18.96 6.63 -1.77
N HIS A 259 -19.55 6.18 -0.68
CA HIS A 259 -20.11 7.08 0.32
C HIS A 259 -19.56 6.74 1.70
N ASN A 260 -19.12 7.75 2.44
CA ASN A 260 -18.55 7.60 3.77
C ASN A 260 -19.11 8.67 4.69
N VAL A 261 -19.63 8.26 5.85
CA VAL A 261 -20.04 9.12 6.95
C VAL A 261 -19.23 8.79 8.18
N ARG A 262 -18.83 9.79 8.94
CA ARG A 262 -18.01 9.60 10.14
C ARG A 262 -18.30 10.65 11.21
N GLY A 263 -18.13 10.23 12.45
CA GLY A 263 -18.22 11.09 13.61
C GLY A 263 -17.16 10.75 14.64
N LYS A 264 -16.65 11.75 15.33
CA LYS A 264 -15.70 11.61 16.43
C LYS A 264 -16.02 12.61 17.53
N ILE A 265 -15.98 12.14 18.78
CA ILE A 265 -16.21 12.96 19.97
C ILE A 265 -15.06 12.71 20.96
N ASN A 266 -14.47 13.77 21.45
CA ASN A 266 -13.43 13.76 22.44
C ASN A 266 -13.91 14.43 23.73
N HIS A 267 -13.66 13.80 24.85
CA HIS A 267 -13.85 14.38 26.17
C HIS A 267 -12.67 14.05 27.05
N LYS A 268 -11.81 15.06 27.33
CA LYS A 268 -10.55 14.89 28.09
C LYS A 268 -9.71 13.74 27.51
N ASN A 269 -9.51 12.71 28.30
CA ASN A 269 -8.66 11.57 27.94
C ASN A 269 -9.36 10.51 27.06
N SER A 270 -10.68 10.61 26.87
CA SER A 270 -11.50 9.66 26.12
C SER A 270 -11.84 10.17 24.74
N GLU A 271 -11.76 9.29 23.74
CA GLU A 271 -12.19 9.52 22.37
C GLU A 271 -13.10 8.37 21.91
N TRP A 272 -14.25 8.72 21.35
CA TRP A 272 -15.15 7.81 20.66
C TRP A 272 -15.21 8.17 19.20
N GLY A 273 -15.09 7.21 18.32
CA GLY A 273 -15.19 7.40 16.88
C GLY A 273 -16.07 6.34 16.25
N ALA A 274 -16.77 6.72 15.20
CA ALA A 274 -17.49 5.79 14.33
C ALA A 274 -17.37 6.24 12.88
N SER A 275 -17.22 5.29 11.97
CA SER A 275 -17.28 5.52 10.54
C SER A 275 -18.02 4.40 9.84
N TYR A 276 -18.78 4.75 8.80
CA TYR A 276 -19.48 3.80 7.97
C TYR A 276 -19.29 4.16 6.50
N ARG A 277 -18.87 3.17 5.70
CA ARG A 277 -18.73 3.28 4.26
C ARG A 277 -19.67 2.31 3.56
N ILE A 278 -20.23 2.76 2.44
CA ILE A 278 -20.92 1.92 1.48
C ILE A 278 -20.38 2.19 0.07
N GLY A 279 -20.09 1.12 -0.68
CA GLY A 279 -19.57 1.17 -2.06
C GLY A 279 -20.44 0.35 -3.01
N PRO A 280 -21.55 0.89 -3.52
CA PRO A 280 -22.39 0.20 -4.50
C PRO A 280 -21.74 0.18 -5.87
N ARG A 281 -21.86 -0.96 -6.55
CA ARG A 281 -21.54 -1.16 -7.97
C ARG A 281 -22.65 -1.98 -8.58
N ASP A 282 -23.18 -1.57 -9.73
CA ASP A 282 -24.18 -2.34 -10.49
C ASP A 282 -23.98 -2.08 -11.97
N PHE A 283 -23.35 -3.04 -12.64
CA PHE A 283 -22.87 -2.92 -14.01
C PHE A 283 -23.54 -3.97 -14.89
N TYR A 284 -23.92 -3.59 -16.10
CA TYR A 284 -24.57 -4.46 -17.08
C TYR A 284 -23.77 -4.61 -18.37
N GLY A 285 -22.61 -3.96 -18.44
CA GLY A 285 -21.71 -3.98 -19.60
C GLY A 285 -20.42 -4.77 -19.38
N MET A 286 -20.40 -5.66 -18.38
CA MET A 286 -19.28 -6.59 -18.19
C MET A 286 -19.21 -7.55 -19.36
N LYS A 287 -18.00 -7.81 -19.88
CA LYS A 287 -17.79 -8.70 -21.02
C LYS A 287 -16.46 -9.40 -20.90
N ARG A 288 -16.42 -10.72 -21.08
CA ARG A 288 -15.20 -11.52 -21.09
C ARG A 288 -14.96 -12.07 -22.50
N ASN A 289 -13.76 -11.83 -23.05
CA ASN A 289 -13.27 -12.56 -24.21
C ASN A 289 -12.07 -13.39 -23.77
N ASN A 290 -12.00 -14.65 -24.22
CA ASN A 290 -10.93 -15.56 -23.88
C ASN A 290 -10.48 -16.36 -25.10
N GLU A 291 -9.19 -16.44 -25.31
CA GLU A 291 -8.60 -17.34 -26.33
C GLU A 291 -7.77 -18.39 -25.55
N GLU A 292 -8.06 -19.66 -25.79
CA GLU A 292 -7.48 -20.77 -25.07
C GLU A 292 -6.93 -21.81 -26.04
N GLU A 293 -5.76 -22.35 -25.71
CA GLU A 293 -5.17 -23.46 -26.45
C GLU A 293 -4.93 -24.63 -25.50
N PHE A 294 -5.58 -25.75 -25.76
CA PHE A 294 -5.49 -26.96 -24.97
C PHE A 294 -4.76 -28.06 -25.75
N HIS A 295 -3.72 -28.63 -25.18
CA HIS A 295 -3.03 -29.81 -25.66
C HIS A 295 -3.48 -31.03 -24.87
N LEU A 296 -4.35 -31.85 -25.46
CA LEU A 296 -4.98 -32.98 -24.77
C LEU A 296 -4.12 -34.23 -24.82
N ALA A 297 -4.40 -35.18 -23.92
CA ALA A 297 -3.62 -36.43 -23.79
C ALA A 297 -3.58 -37.30 -25.05
N ASN A 298 -4.60 -37.17 -25.89
CA ASN A 298 -4.65 -37.91 -27.18
C ASN A 298 -3.84 -37.24 -28.30
N GLY A 299 -3.09 -36.19 -28.00
CA GLY A 299 -2.29 -35.42 -28.97
C GLY A 299 -3.11 -34.36 -29.74
N THR A 300 -4.40 -34.19 -29.48
CA THR A 300 -5.25 -33.18 -30.14
C THR A 300 -5.00 -31.82 -29.54
N THR A 301 -4.86 -30.80 -30.36
CA THR A 301 -4.87 -29.39 -29.94
C THR A 301 -6.25 -28.79 -30.16
N LEU A 302 -6.87 -28.28 -29.12
CA LEU A 302 -8.15 -27.55 -29.16
C LEU A 302 -7.91 -26.06 -28.95
N ASN A 303 -8.23 -25.25 -29.95
CA ASN A 303 -8.20 -23.79 -29.87
C ASN A 303 -9.62 -23.29 -29.62
N ARG A 304 -9.95 -22.98 -28.36
CA ARG A 304 -11.26 -22.49 -27.93
C ARG A 304 -11.25 -20.97 -27.86
N VAL A 305 -12.24 -20.35 -28.45
CA VAL A 305 -12.45 -18.90 -28.36
C VAL A 305 -13.79 -18.62 -27.69
N GLU A 306 -13.76 -17.82 -26.64
CA GLU A 306 -14.93 -17.25 -25.99
C GLU A 306 -15.16 -15.83 -26.51
N ILE A 307 -16.33 -15.59 -27.08
CA ILE A 307 -16.83 -14.26 -27.40
C ILE A 307 -17.91 -13.91 -26.41
N GLY A 308 -17.57 -13.07 -25.42
CA GLY A 308 -18.50 -12.69 -24.37
C GLY A 308 -19.56 -11.71 -24.84
N GLU A 309 -20.69 -11.74 -24.16
CA GLU A 309 -21.79 -10.79 -24.28
C GLU A 309 -21.89 -9.92 -23.05
N PRO A 310 -22.55 -8.74 -23.13
CA PRO A 310 -22.77 -7.90 -21.95
C PRO A 310 -23.46 -8.67 -20.82
N SER A 311 -22.89 -8.64 -19.65
CA SER A 311 -23.28 -9.44 -18.48
C SER A 311 -23.38 -8.58 -17.23
N HIS A 312 -24.03 -9.11 -16.21
CA HIS A 312 -24.32 -8.41 -14.97
C HIS A 312 -23.20 -8.60 -13.93
N ALA A 313 -22.75 -7.50 -13.33
CA ALA A 313 -21.92 -7.52 -12.14
C ALA A 313 -22.47 -6.57 -11.09
N ARG A 314 -22.72 -7.08 -9.90
CA ARG A 314 -23.26 -6.31 -8.79
C ARG A 314 -22.46 -6.57 -7.52
N LEU A 315 -22.03 -5.50 -6.88
CA LEU A 315 -21.24 -5.55 -5.67
C LEU A 315 -21.66 -4.46 -4.68
N PHE A 316 -21.86 -4.84 -3.44
CA PHE A 316 -22.05 -3.93 -2.31
C PHE A 316 -20.97 -4.18 -1.27
N MET A 317 -20.24 -3.12 -0.94
CA MET A 317 -19.24 -3.15 0.14
C MET A 317 -19.75 -2.32 1.31
N HIS A 318 -19.74 -2.88 2.51
CA HIS A 318 -20.10 -2.19 3.75
C HIS A 318 -18.97 -2.33 4.75
N ASN A 319 -18.45 -1.22 5.26
CA ASN A 319 -17.43 -1.21 6.29
C ASN A 319 -17.89 -0.34 7.45
N LEU A 320 -17.98 -0.91 8.63
CA LEU A 320 -18.28 -0.22 9.89
C LEU A 320 -17.06 -0.30 10.80
N ASN A 321 -16.60 0.83 11.31
CA ASN A 321 -15.58 0.91 12.34
C ASN A 321 -16.14 1.70 13.52
N VAL A 322 -15.99 1.16 14.73
CA VAL A 322 -16.29 1.84 15.98
C VAL A 322 -15.07 1.72 16.88
N ASN A 323 -14.54 2.83 17.33
CA ASN A 323 -13.33 2.85 18.15
C ASN A 323 -13.54 3.64 19.43
N TYR A 324 -12.92 3.17 20.49
CA TYR A 324 -12.74 3.88 21.74
C TYR A 324 -11.26 3.96 22.07
N SER A 325 -10.79 5.14 22.43
CA SER A 325 -9.42 5.36 22.91
C SER A 325 -9.45 6.08 24.25
N TYR A 326 -8.64 5.62 25.18
CA TYR A 326 -8.35 6.32 26.42
C TYR A 326 -6.86 6.54 26.55
N GLN A 327 -6.45 7.80 26.63
CA GLN A 327 -5.04 8.16 26.68
C GLN A 327 -4.74 9.04 27.90
N LYS A 328 -3.73 8.65 28.68
CA LYS A 328 -3.10 9.51 29.66
C LYS A 328 -1.67 9.80 29.19
N PRO A 329 -1.36 11.02 28.77
CA PRO A 329 -0.05 11.36 28.22
C PRO A 329 1.09 10.83 29.10
N ASP A 330 2.17 10.32 28.47
CA ASP A 330 3.38 9.78 29.10
C ASP A 330 3.15 8.66 30.12
N LYS A 331 1.98 8.07 30.15
CA LYS A 331 1.65 6.95 31.05
C LYS A 331 1.12 5.74 30.34
N TYR A 332 -0.01 5.86 29.64
CA TYR A 332 -0.60 4.74 28.93
C TYR A 332 -1.61 5.18 27.87
N LEU A 333 -1.78 4.31 26.89
CA LEU A 333 -2.81 4.37 25.86
C LEU A 333 -3.56 3.03 25.83
N PHE A 334 -4.87 3.08 25.95
CA PHE A 334 -5.78 1.96 25.65
C PHE A 334 -6.58 2.29 24.41
N ASN A 335 -6.74 1.32 23.51
CA ASN A 335 -7.61 1.47 22.34
C ASN A 335 -8.37 0.15 22.13
N ALA A 336 -9.68 0.25 21.91
CA ALA A 336 -10.54 -0.85 21.50
C ALA A 336 -11.22 -0.46 20.19
N THR A 337 -11.07 -1.29 19.16
CA THR A 337 -11.66 -1.06 17.83
C THR A 337 -12.47 -2.28 17.43
N PHE A 338 -13.75 -2.08 17.18
CA PHE A 338 -14.61 -3.03 16.51
C PHE A 338 -14.66 -2.71 15.04
N ARG A 339 -14.40 -3.68 14.17
CA ARG A 339 -14.50 -3.58 12.72
C ARG A 339 -15.50 -4.61 12.21
N TYR A 340 -16.34 -4.22 11.28
CA TYR A 340 -17.23 -5.12 10.57
C TYR A 340 -17.14 -4.83 9.09
N ARG A 341 -16.74 -5.82 8.32
CA ARG A 341 -16.73 -5.79 6.86
C ARG A 341 -17.80 -6.73 6.34
N ASN A 342 -18.52 -6.27 5.34
CA ASN A 342 -19.46 -7.09 4.60
C ASN A 342 -19.32 -6.74 3.11
N ASN A 343 -18.92 -7.72 2.31
CA ASN A 343 -18.91 -7.64 0.87
C ASN A 343 -19.96 -8.62 0.35
N HIS A 344 -20.95 -8.12 -0.37
CA HIS A 344 -22.00 -8.89 -0.97
C HIS A 344 -21.98 -8.67 -2.49
N GLN A 345 -21.60 -9.72 -3.21
CA GLN A 345 -21.49 -9.75 -4.68
C GLN A 345 -22.43 -10.83 -5.21
N PRO A 346 -23.74 -10.53 -5.37
CA PRO A 346 -24.72 -11.53 -5.81
C PRO A 346 -24.55 -11.90 -7.28
N HIS A 347 -23.96 -11.03 -8.08
CA HIS A 347 -23.74 -11.22 -9.51
C HIS A 347 -22.31 -10.82 -9.88
N TRP A 348 -21.62 -11.75 -10.53
CA TRP A 348 -20.38 -11.51 -11.25
C TRP A 348 -20.39 -12.47 -12.44
N ASP A 349 -21.29 -12.15 -13.35
CA ASP A 349 -21.76 -13.06 -14.37
C ASP A 349 -20.99 -12.83 -15.67
N TYR A 350 -20.84 -13.90 -16.43
CA TYR A 350 -20.40 -13.85 -17.81
C TYR A 350 -21.29 -14.77 -18.64
N GLN A 351 -21.62 -14.34 -19.83
CA GLN A 351 -22.32 -15.13 -20.84
C GLN A 351 -21.70 -14.87 -22.19
N GLY A 352 -21.83 -15.80 -23.10
CA GLY A 352 -21.27 -15.69 -24.42
C GLY A 352 -21.27 -17.00 -25.17
N VAL A 353 -20.50 -17.05 -26.24
CA VAL A 353 -20.41 -18.19 -27.14
C VAL A 353 -18.97 -18.72 -27.16
N LEU A 354 -18.83 -20.01 -26.99
CA LEU A 354 -17.61 -20.75 -27.22
C LEU A 354 -17.58 -21.33 -28.63
N MET A 355 -16.44 -21.28 -29.29
CA MET A 355 -16.23 -21.88 -30.59
C MET A 355 -14.84 -22.43 -30.73
N ASN A 356 -14.67 -23.48 -31.54
CA ASN A 356 -13.37 -23.92 -31.97
C ASN A 356 -12.87 -23.02 -33.12
N LYS A 357 -11.66 -22.49 -33.01
CA LYS A 357 -11.08 -21.64 -34.06
C LYS A 357 -10.95 -22.35 -35.43
N ALA A 358 -10.79 -23.68 -35.38
CA ALA A 358 -10.78 -24.51 -36.59
C ALA A 358 -12.16 -24.73 -37.21
N ASN A 359 -13.23 -24.56 -36.43
CA ASN A 359 -14.63 -24.69 -36.90
C ASN A 359 -15.52 -23.64 -36.23
N PRO A 360 -15.47 -22.36 -36.64
CA PRO A 360 -16.18 -21.27 -36.01
C PRO A 360 -17.73 -21.35 -36.11
N GLU A 361 -18.25 -22.18 -36.99
CA GLU A 361 -19.70 -22.41 -37.11
C GLU A 361 -20.22 -23.31 -35.97
N ASP A 362 -19.35 -24.09 -35.35
CA ASP A 362 -19.69 -24.96 -34.21
C ASP A 362 -19.71 -24.17 -32.91
N LYS A 363 -20.84 -23.51 -32.67
CA LYS A 363 -21.01 -22.63 -31.50
C LYS A 363 -21.66 -23.38 -30.36
N VAL A 364 -21.16 -23.09 -29.14
CA VAL A 364 -21.69 -23.57 -27.86
C VAL A 364 -22.00 -22.37 -26.99
N ASP A 365 -23.23 -22.25 -26.54
CA ASP A 365 -23.62 -21.20 -25.62
C ASP A 365 -23.03 -21.47 -24.25
N MET A 366 -22.52 -20.43 -23.62
CA MET A 366 -21.88 -20.51 -22.29
C MET A 366 -22.46 -19.48 -21.33
N ILE A 367 -22.76 -19.94 -20.13
CA ILE A 367 -23.04 -19.08 -18.97
C ILE A 367 -22.09 -19.43 -17.82
N ASP A 368 -21.63 -18.41 -17.09
CA ASP A 368 -20.76 -18.52 -15.93
C ASP A 368 -21.26 -17.52 -14.89
N LEU A 369 -22.22 -17.97 -14.06
CA LEU A 369 -22.87 -17.14 -13.05
C LEU A 369 -22.15 -17.35 -11.72
N SER A 370 -21.70 -16.28 -11.11
CA SER A 370 -21.03 -16.39 -9.81
C SER A 370 -21.50 -15.34 -8.83
N GLY A 371 -21.61 -15.77 -7.57
CA GLY A 371 -21.93 -14.91 -6.46
C GLY A 371 -21.04 -15.18 -5.27
N SER A 372 -20.79 -14.17 -4.46
CA SER A 372 -20.07 -14.32 -3.19
C SER A 372 -20.58 -13.38 -2.11
N ALA A 373 -20.47 -13.84 -0.88
CA ALA A 373 -20.72 -13.04 0.32
C ALA A 373 -19.58 -13.26 1.31
N TYR A 374 -19.11 -12.21 1.92
CA TYR A 374 -18.05 -12.23 2.92
C TYR A 374 -18.41 -11.31 4.07
N GLN A 375 -18.36 -11.84 5.30
CA GLN A 375 -18.60 -11.08 6.52
C GLN A 375 -17.44 -11.30 7.48
N ALA A 376 -16.91 -10.23 8.05
CA ALA A 376 -15.76 -10.31 8.95
C ALA A 376 -15.86 -9.31 10.11
N PRO A 377 -16.57 -9.65 11.20
CA PRO A 377 -16.43 -8.94 12.47
C PRO A 377 -15.05 -9.20 13.09
N ALA A 378 -14.42 -8.16 13.62
CA ALA A 378 -13.14 -8.24 14.33
C ALA A 378 -13.12 -7.28 15.52
N LEU A 379 -12.51 -7.71 16.62
CA LEU A 379 -12.25 -6.90 17.80
C LEU A 379 -10.74 -6.79 18.03
N ASP A 380 -10.21 -5.57 18.03
CA ASP A 380 -8.81 -5.24 18.24
C ASP A 380 -8.66 -4.49 19.57
N LEU A 381 -7.97 -5.10 20.52
CA LEU A 381 -7.66 -4.53 21.83
C LEU A 381 -6.17 -4.22 21.90
N TYR A 382 -5.85 -2.98 22.20
CA TYR A 382 -4.48 -2.49 22.29
C TYR A 382 -4.25 -1.81 23.64
N TYR A 383 -3.12 -2.11 24.27
CA TYR A 383 -2.66 -1.46 25.47
C TYR A 383 -1.17 -1.12 25.36
N GLN A 384 -0.80 0.14 25.60
CA GLN A 384 0.57 0.63 25.70
C GLN A 384 0.80 1.21 27.07
N ARG A 385 1.94 0.90 27.65
CA ARG A 385 2.42 1.47 28.91
C ARG A 385 3.79 2.10 28.71
N ASP A 386 3.90 3.40 28.99
CA ASP A 386 5.18 4.08 29.04
C ASP A 386 5.76 3.96 30.45
N LEU A 387 6.99 3.45 30.52
CA LEU A 387 7.70 3.18 31.77
C LEU A 387 8.82 4.21 31.95
N LYS A 388 9.35 4.29 33.19
CA LYS A 388 10.52 5.13 33.47
C LYS A 388 11.71 4.75 32.60
N HIS A 389 12.67 5.68 32.41
CA HIS A 389 13.90 5.49 31.63
C HIS A 389 13.66 5.20 30.14
N ASN A 390 12.68 5.86 29.53
CA ASN A 390 12.38 5.78 28.09
C ASN A 390 12.09 4.35 27.60
N GLN A 391 11.35 3.59 28.38
CA GLN A 391 10.88 2.26 28.05
C GLN A 391 9.41 2.28 27.71
N THR A 392 8.98 1.39 26.81
CA THR A 392 7.57 1.21 26.44
C THR A 392 7.26 -0.27 26.34
N LEU A 393 6.13 -0.68 26.92
CA LEU A 393 5.53 -2.00 26.73
C LEU A 393 4.25 -1.84 25.92
N VAL A 394 4.04 -2.76 24.99
CA VAL A 394 2.85 -2.80 24.12
C VAL A 394 2.28 -4.19 24.12
N PHE A 395 0.94 -4.28 24.22
CA PHE A 395 0.18 -5.51 24.04
C PHE A 395 -0.94 -5.26 23.05
N ASN A 396 -1.13 -6.20 22.15
CA ASN A 396 -2.22 -6.16 21.18
C ASN A 396 -2.83 -7.56 21.05
N VAL A 397 -4.15 -7.63 21.09
CA VAL A 397 -4.91 -8.86 20.85
C VAL A 397 -6.01 -8.57 19.85
N VAL A 398 -6.08 -9.37 18.79
CA VAL A 398 -7.11 -9.26 17.75
C VAL A 398 -7.81 -10.60 17.60
N GLY A 399 -9.12 -10.61 17.79
CA GLY A 399 -9.99 -11.73 17.43
C GLY A 399 -10.75 -11.40 16.15
N THR A 400 -10.78 -12.32 15.18
CA THR A 400 -11.51 -12.18 13.93
C THR A 400 -12.32 -13.43 13.65
N TYR A 401 -13.57 -13.24 13.22
CA TYR A 401 -14.40 -14.29 12.64
C TYR A 401 -14.67 -13.92 11.18
N ASN A 402 -14.41 -14.84 10.26
CA ASN A 402 -14.70 -14.67 8.84
C ASN A 402 -15.71 -15.72 8.39
N GLN A 403 -16.82 -15.28 7.82
CA GLN A 403 -17.76 -16.15 7.13
C GLN A 403 -17.70 -15.83 5.63
N THR A 404 -17.50 -16.85 4.83
CA THR A 404 -17.41 -16.73 3.37
C THR A 404 -18.37 -17.70 2.71
N LYS A 405 -19.20 -17.20 1.80
CA LYS A 405 -20.04 -18.04 0.94
C LYS A 405 -19.73 -17.68 -0.52
N SER A 406 -19.52 -18.68 -1.37
CA SER A 406 -19.29 -18.51 -2.79
C SER A 406 -20.10 -19.53 -3.57
N THR A 407 -20.70 -19.10 -4.67
CA THR A 407 -21.47 -19.95 -5.57
C THR A 407 -21.01 -19.71 -7.00
N ARG A 408 -20.98 -20.79 -7.80
CA ARG A 408 -20.72 -20.69 -9.22
C ARG A 408 -21.52 -21.74 -9.97
N ILE A 409 -22.23 -21.29 -11.01
CA ILE A 409 -22.92 -22.14 -11.97
C ILE A 409 -22.24 -21.88 -13.31
N TYR A 410 -21.67 -22.94 -13.89
CA TYR A 410 -21.08 -22.88 -15.22
C TYR A 410 -21.75 -23.92 -16.12
N GLN A 411 -22.28 -23.50 -17.24
CA GLN A 411 -22.97 -24.36 -18.18
C GLN A 411 -22.53 -24.08 -19.61
N GLU A 412 -22.37 -25.18 -20.37
CA GLU A 412 -22.19 -25.18 -21.81
C GLU A 412 -23.41 -25.88 -22.43
N SER A 413 -24.06 -25.25 -23.42
CA SER A 413 -25.23 -25.82 -24.11
C SER A 413 -25.12 -25.63 -25.61
N LYS A 414 -25.67 -26.59 -26.35
CA LYS A 414 -25.73 -26.54 -27.79
C LYS A 414 -27.13 -27.00 -28.27
N HIS A 415 -27.79 -26.18 -29.07
CA HIS A 415 -29.17 -26.43 -29.51
C HIS A 415 -30.08 -26.83 -28.32
N GLU A 416 -30.01 -26.08 -27.22
CA GLU A 416 -30.74 -26.33 -25.98
C GLU A 416 -30.36 -27.63 -25.25
N GLN A 417 -29.43 -28.42 -25.76
CA GLN A 417 -28.91 -29.59 -25.07
C GLN A 417 -27.74 -29.16 -24.15
N LEU A 418 -27.86 -29.47 -22.88
CA LEU A 418 -26.83 -29.23 -21.89
C LEU A 418 -25.66 -30.20 -22.08
N LEU A 419 -24.46 -29.66 -22.32
CA LEU A 419 -23.22 -30.44 -22.52
C LEU A 419 -22.40 -30.52 -21.25
N THR A 420 -22.37 -29.41 -20.46
CA THR A 420 -21.63 -29.30 -19.20
C THR A 420 -22.51 -28.55 -18.22
N ASP A 421 -22.55 -29.06 -16.97
CA ASP A 421 -23.24 -28.44 -15.85
C ASP A 421 -22.38 -28.55 -14.61
N VAL A 422 -21.87 -27.43 -14.17
CA VAL A 422 -21.04 -27.32 -12.97
C VAL A 422 -21.73 -26.41 -11.96
N ASN A 423 -21.96 -26.92 -10.77
CA ASN A 423 -22.55 -26.18 -9.65
C ASN A 423 -21.62 -26.31 -8.44
N ASN A 424 -20.82 -25.28 -8.20
CA ASN A 424 -19.90 -25.22 -7.06
C ASN A 424 -20.47 -24.29 -6.01
N VAL A 425 -20.56 -24.78 -4.79
CA VAL A 425 -20.88 -23.98 -3.60
C VAL A 425 -19.78 -24.18 -2.57
N VAL A 426 -19.26 -23.08 -2.05
CA VAL A 426 -18.29 -23.08 -0.94
C VAL A 426 -18.88 -22.27 0.19
N ASP A 427 -18.92 -22.86 1.39
CA ASP A 427 -19.32 -22.21 2.63
C ASP A 427 -18.22 -22.42 3.67
N GLY A 428 -17.67 -21.35 4.22
CA GLY A 428 -16.50 -21.43 5.08
C GLY A 428 -16.60 -20.48 6.26
N ASP A 429 -16.23 -21.02 7.43
CA ASP A 429 -16.09 -20.30 8.67
C ASP A 429 -14.64 -20.33 9.13
N LYS A 430 -14.04 -19.16 9.39
CA LYS A 430 -12.70 -19.05 9.92
C LYS A 430 -12.66 -18.22 11.19
N TYR A 431 -12.02 -18.74 12.21
CA TYR A 431 -11.75 -18.06 13.46
C TYR A 431 -10.25 -17.82 13.60
N SER A 432 -9.84 -16.63 13.99
CA SER A 432 -8.44 -16.36 14.27
C SER A 432 -8.27 -15.50 15.52
N ILE A 433 -7.16 -15.75 16.22
CA ILE A 433 -6.69 -14.91 17.32
C ILE A 433 -5.21 -14.57 17.12
N ILE A 434 -4.89 -13.29 17.17
CA ILE A 434 -3.53 -12.79 17.08
C ILE A 434 -3.20 -12.11 18.40
N GLY A 435 -2.11 -12.54 19.05
CA GLY A 435 -1.55 -11.88 20.22
C GLY A 435 -0.15 -11.36 19.91
N GLU A 436 0.16 -10.11 20.30
CA GLU A 436 1.50 -9.53 20.14
C GLU A 436 1.90 -8.74 21.39
N ALA A 437 3.14 -8.92 21.82
CA ALA A 437 3.77 -8.15 22.90
C ALA A 437 5.09 -7.56 22.43
N ILE A 438 5.33 -6.27 22.70
CA ILE A 438 6.55 -5.56 22.31
C ILE A 438 7.14 -4.82 23.51
N TYR A 439 8.44 -4.91 23.64
CA TYR A 439 9.26 -4.07 24.52
C TYR A 439 10.15 -3.17 23.68
N GLU A 440 10.17 -1.88 23.97
CA GLU A 440 11.04 -0.90 23.33
C GLU A 440 11.77 -0.07 24.37
N LYS A 441 13.08 0.15 24.17
CA LYS A 441 13.92 1.02 25.00
C LYS A 441 14.70 2.00 24.13
N LYS A 442 14.54 3.30 24.39
CA LYS A 442 15.43 4.33 23.86
C LYS A 442 16.62 4.48 24.80
N LEU A 443 17.82 4.33 24.25
CA LEU A 443 19.08 4.47 24.99
C LEU A 443 19.50 5.94 25.08
N THR A 444 20.35 6.25 26.04
CA THR A 444 20.82 7.64 26.33
C THR A 444 21.54 8.29 25.13
N ASN A 445 22.19 7.50 24.29
CA ASN A 445 22.86 7.95 23.05
C ASN A 445 21.91 8.11 21.85
N GLY A 446 20.61 8.00 22.05
CA GLY A 446 19.61 8.12 20.97
C GLY A 446 19.35 6.81 20.20
N ASN A 447 20.12 5.75 20.44
CA ASN A 447 19.86 4.44 19.86
C ASN A 447 18.58 3.82 20.43
N ARG A 448 18.01 2.83 19.71
CA ARG A 448 16.79 2.15 20.13
C ARG A 448 16.97 0.64 20.04
N LEU A 449 16.57 -0.06 21.08
CA LEU A 449 16.43 -1.50 21.12
C LEU A 449 14.94 -1.83 21.23
N SER A 450 14.45 -2.72 20.39
CA SER A 450 13.10 -3.26 20.45
C SER A 450 13.11 -4.77 20.29
N GLY A 451 12.20 -5.44 20.97
CA GLY A 451 11.96 -6.87 20.84
C GLY A 451 10.50 -7.18 21.00
N GLY A 452 10.04 -8.23 20.40
CA GLY A 452 8.64 -8.62 20.49
C GLY A 452 8.43 -10.10 20.22
N LEU A 453 7.26 -10.56 20.60
CA LEU A 453 6.73 -11.88 20.27
C LEU A 453 5.32 -11.72 19.71
N ARG A 454 5.00 -12.51 18.69
CA ARG A 454 3.71 -12.55 18.05
C ARG A 454 3.27 -14.00 17.85
N HIS A 455 2.01 -14.26 18.12
CA HIS A 455 1.38 -15.55 17.87
C HIS A 455 0.06 -15.35 17.15
N ASN A 456 -0.17 -16.12 16.10
CA ASN A 456 -1.41 -16.19 15.34
C ASN A 456 -1.88 -17.63 15.28
N GLN A 457 -3.12 -17.87 15.72
CA GLN A 457 -3.79 -19.15 15.62
C GLN A 457 -5.05 -18.98 14.81
N SER A 458 -5.24 -19.83 13.80
CA SER A 458 -6.42 -19.83 12.92
C SER A 458 -7.00 -21.22 12.78
N PHE A 459 -8.33 -21.30 12.76
CA PHE A 459 -9.10 -22.50 12.49
C PHE A 459 -10.08 -22.21 11.37
N SER A 460 -10.18 -23.10 10.37
CA SER A 460 -11.08 -22.94 9.24
C SER A 460 -11.87 -24.22 9.00
N ASP A 461 -13.19 -24.10 9.02
CA ASP A 461 -14.16 -25.13 8.71
C ASP A 461 -14.83 -24.81 7.38
N ASN A 462 -14.60 -25.63 6.35
CA ASN A 462 -15.13 -25.35 5.02
C ASN A 462 -15.96 -26.52 4.51
N SER A 463 -17.04 -26.21 3.80
CA SER A 463 -17.91 -27.12 3.09
C SER A 463 -17.86 -26.80 1.59
N TYR A 464 -17.53 -27.80 0.77
CA TYR A 464 -17.48 -27.68 -0.68
C TYR A 464 -18.49 -28.63 -1.30
N ILE A 465 -19.39 -28.10 -2.13
CA ILE A 465 -20.40 -28.87 -2.86
C ILE A 465 -20.12 -28.69 -4.35
N ASN A 466 -19.79 -29.77 -5.04
CA ASN A 466 -19.50 -29.85 -6.46
C ASN A 466 -19.93 -31.20 -7.05
N GLY A 467 -21.18 -31.60 -6.77
CA GLY A 467 -21.69 -32.96 -7.02
C GLY A 467 -21.56 -33.89 -5.83
N HIS A 468 -20.57 -33.64 -4.95
CA HIS A 468 -20.38 -34.28 -3.66
C HIS A 468 -20.21 -33.21 -2.58
N ASN A 469 -20.44 -33.59 -1.32
CA ASN A 469 -20.23 -32.67 -0.21
C ASN A 469 -18.92 -33.06 0.53
N TYR A 470 -17.93 -32.19 0.43
CA TYR A 470 -16.65 -32.32 1.12
C TYR A 470 -16.58 -31.32 2.27
N LYS A 471 -16.05 -31.77 3.41
CA LYS A 471 -15.79 -30.89 4.55
C LYS A 471 -14.31 -30.93 4.89
N THR A 472 -13.73 -29.79 5.12
CA THR A 472 -12.33 -29.67 5.57
C THR A 472 -12.30 -28.94 6.90
N HIS A 473 -11.46 -29.42 7.81
CA HIS A 473 -11.11 -28.71 9.03
C HIS A 473 -9.60 -28.47 9.01
N MET A 474 -9.20 -27.19 9.00
CA MET A 474 -7.82 -26.78 8.86
C MET A 474 -7.40 -25.93 10.05
N GLU A 475 -6.18 -26.16 10.53
CA GLU A 475 -5.55 -25.39 11.59
C GLU A 475 -4.23 -24.81 11.12
N GLN A 476 -4.02 -23.52 11.35
CA GLN A 476 -2.77 -22.84 11.02
C GLN A 476 -2.27 -22.06 12.21
N MET A 477 -0.99 -22.21 12.53
CA MET A 477 -0.32 -21.48 13.59
C MET A 477 0.94 -20.82 13.10
N GLU A 478 1.12 -19.55 13.45
CA GLU A 478 2.34 -18.79 13.20
C GLU A 478 2.81 -18.12 14.49
N SER A 479 4.02 -18.42 14.91
CA SER A 479 4.65 -17.79 16.07
C SER A 479 5.95 -17.13 15.65
N SER A 480 6.23 -15.92 16.13
CA SER A 480 7.49 -15.25 15.85
C SER A 480 8.04 -14.52 17.06
N VAL A 481 9.36 -14.55 17.20
CA VAL A 481 10.11 -13.74 18.14
C VAL A 481 11.08 -12.88 17.34
N TYR A 482 11.13 -11.60 17.63
CA TYR A 482 11.99 -10.67 16.90
C TYR A 482 12.71 -9.69 17.80
N ALA A 483 13.87 -9.23 17.33
CA ALA A 483 14.65 -8.16 17.94
C ALA A 483 15.16 -7.20 16.86
N GLU A 484 15.18 -5.91 17.15
CA GLU A 484 15.68 -4.86 16.27
C GLU A 484 16.50 -3.85 17.06
N PHE A 485 17.67 -3.50 16.52
CA PHE A 485 18.51 -2.43 17.03
C PHE A 485 18.65 -1.32 15.98
N LYS A 486 18.31 -0.09 16.35
CA LYS A 486 18.48 1.11 15.52
C LYS A 486 19.50 2.02 16.13
N GLY A 487 20.46 2.48 15.32
CA GLY A 487 21.50 3.36 15.77
C GLY A 487 21.92 4.38 14.73
N LYS A 488 22.73 5.34 15.19
CA LYS A 488 23.29 6.39 14.34
C LYS A 488 24.76 6.59 14.65
N VAL A 489 25.58 6.61 13.61
CA VAL A 489 27.01 6.95 13.69
C VAL A 489 27.30 8.05 12.67
N LYS A 490 27.54 9.27 13.12
CA LYS A 490 27.75 10.46 12.27
C LYS A 490 26.57 10.66 11.30
N LYS A 491 26.81 10.47 9.98
CA LYS A 491 25.81 10.62 8.91
C LYS A 491 25.16 9.29 8.52
N LEU A 492 25.58 8.18 9.14
CA LEU A 492 25.04 6.85 8.86
C LEU A 492 24.03 6.49 9.94
N ASP A 493 22.76 6.34 9.55
CA ASP A 493 21.73 5.72 10.35
C ASP A 493 21.61 4.24 9.93
N TYR A 494 21.46 3.32 10.86
CA TYR A 494 21.37 1.89 10.58
C TYR A 494 20.31 1.21 11.44
N SER A 495 19.72 0.16 10.89
CA SER A 495 18.80 -0.75 11.58
C SER A 495 19.19 -2.18 11.27
N LEU A 496 19.35 -2.96 12.33
CA LEU A 496 19.63 -4.40 12.28
C LEU A 496 18.48 -5.12 13.00
N GLY A 497 17.85 -6.05 12.33
CA GLY A 497 16.75 -6.82 12.88
C GLY A 497 16.88 -8.30 12.56
N VAL A 498 16.33 -9.14 13.41
CA VAL A 498 16.19 -10.58 13.20
C VAL A 498 14.85 -11.05 13.73
N THR A 499 14.19 -11.92 12.96
CA THR A 499 12.96 -12.60 13.35
C THR A 499 13.17 -14.10 13.23
N VAL A 500 12.78 -14.84 14.26
CA VAL A 500 12.67 -16.29 14.22
C VAL A 500 11.19 -16.62 14.14
N ASN A 501 10.78 -17.35 13.11
CA ASN A 501 9.39 -17.76 12.88
C ASN A 501 9.25 -19.26 13.03
N ARG A 502 8.14 -19.71 13.63
CA ARG A 502 7.62 -21.05 13.58
C ARG A 502 6.27 -21.01 12.87
N SER A 503 6.14 -21.76 11.79
CA SER A 503 4.89 -21.91 11.04
C SER A 503 4.48 -23.38 11.07
N SER A 504 3.24 -23.68 11.43
CA SER A 504 2.68 -25.02 11.35
C SER A 504 1.29 -24.99 10.74
N TYR A 505 0.95 -26.07 10.08
CA TYR A 505 -0.34 -26.27 9.43
C TYR A 505 -0.73 -27.73 9.58
N SER A 506 -2.02 -28.01 9.80
CA SER A 506 -2.60 -29.34 9.75
C SER A 506 -3.99 -29.31 9.13
N GLN A 507 -4.36 -30.41 8.46
CA GLN A 507 -5.71 -30.64 7.93
C GLN A 507 -6.20 -32.00 8.42
N ARG A 508 -7.35 -31.99 9.09
CA ARG A 508 -7.94 -33.25 9.60
C ARG A 508 -8.30 -34.20 8.47
N GLY A 509 -7.84 -35.46 8.54
CA GLY A 509 -8.11 -36.50 7.56
C GLY A 509 -7.11 -36.58 6.40
N GLU A 510 -6.11 -35.71 6.37
CA GLU A 510 -5.00 -35.74 5.44
C GLU A 510 -3.68 -35.92 6.21
N ASP A 511 -2.73 -36.67 5.64
CA ASP A 511 -1.34 -36.80 6.17
C ASP A 511 -0.51 -35.52 5.83
N ALA A 512 -1.11 -34.32 6.06
CA ALA A 512 -0.58 -33.03 5.63
C ALA A 512 -0.19 -32.16 6.82
N ASP A 513 0.56 -32.72 7.75
CA ASP A 513 1.14 -31.97 8.86
C ASP A 513 2.46 -31.35 8.43
N TYR A 514 2.56 -30.03 8.61
CA TYR A 514 3.75 -29.27 8.26
C TYR A 514 4.18 -28.38 9.42
N GLU A 515 5.46 -28.45 9.76
CA GLU A 515 6.10 -27.54 10.71
C GLU A 515 7.45 -27.05 10.18
N ARG A 516 7.70 -25.74 10.27
CA ARG A 516 8.98 -25.15 9.84
C ARG A 516 9.40 -24.02 10.76
N TYR A 517 10.71 -23.97 11.01
CA TYR A 517 11.38 -22.84 11.63
C TYR A 517 12.19 -22.06 10.58
N THR A 518 12.10 -20.73 10.60
CA THR A 518 12.84 -19.84 9.68
C THR A 518 13.45 -18.69 10.43
N VAL A 519 14.60 -18.20 9.94
CA VAL A 519 15.28 -17.03 10.47
C VAL A 519 15.30 -15.95 9.39
N SER A 520 14.80 -14.78 9.71
CA SER A 520 14.60 -13.67 8.79
C SER A 520 15.37 -12.44 9.25
N PRO A 521 16.64 -12.27 8.83
CA PRO A 521 17.40 -11.05 9.10
C PRO A 521 16.94 -9.87 8.26
N ARG A 522 17.13 -8.67 8.80
CA ARG A 522 16.84 -7.39 8.13
C ARG A 522 17.97 -6.41 8.37
N LEU A 523 18.45 -5.74 7.32
CA LEU A 523 19.44 -4.68 7.36
C LEU A 523 18.87 -3.44 6.65
N THR A 524 19.03 -2.27 7.26
CA THR A 524 18.84 -0.99 6.58
C THR A 524 19.98 -0.06 6.90
N LEU A 525 20.56 0.55 5.89
CA LEU A 525 21.56 1.59 5.97
C LEU A 525 21.05 2.85 5.28
N PHE A 526 21.12 3.99 5.95
CA PHE A 526 20.78 5.28 5.38
C PHE A 526 21.96 6.23 5.57
N TYR A 527 22.44 6.82 4.50
CA TYR A 527 23.55 7.76 4.51
C TYR A 527 23.12 9.11 3.91
N ALA A 528 23.19 10.16 4.74
CA ALA A 528 22.93 11.53 4.31
C ALA A 528 24.14 12.08 3.55
N LEU A 529 23.96 12.35 2.26
CA LEU A 529 24.95 12.96 1.38
C LEU A 529 24.89 14.50 1.47
N PRO A 530 25.90 15.24 0.97
CA PRO A 530 25.81 16.68 0.81
C PRO A 530 24.71 17.10 -0.16
N GLY A 531 24.16 18.32 -0.03
CA GLY A 531 23.23 18.90 -1.02
C GLY A 531 21.83 18.31 -1.01
N GLU A 532 21.25 18.01 0.17
CA GLU A 532 19.90 17.45 0.32
C GLU A 532 19.70 16.13 -0.45
N SER A 533 20.73 15.32 -0.49
CA SER A 533 20.68 13.98 -1.10
C SER A 533 20.94 12.88 -0.08
N SER A 534 20.48 11.69 -0.38
CA SER A 534 20.65 10.51 0.48
C SER A 534 20.71 9.22 -0.34
N ILE A 535 21.40 8.23 0.23
CA ILE A 535 21.36 6.85 -0.26
C ILE A 535 20.84 5.96 0.85
N ARG A 536 19.97 5.03 0.50
CA ARG A 536 19.46 3.99 1.38
C ARG A 536 19.66 2.62 0.74
N LEU A 537 20.23 1.70 1.50
CA LEU A 537 20.27 0.27 1.21
C LEU A 537 19.34 -0.44 2.19
N LYS A 538 18.44 -1.28 1.68
CA LYS A 538 17.59 -2.16 2.47
C LYS A 538 17.79 -3.59 1.97
N SER A 539 18.00 -4.52 2.88
CA SER A 539 18.00 -5.95 2.60
C SER A 539 17.14 -6.68 3.64
N THR A 540 16.21 -7.49 3.18
CA THR A 540 15.26 -8.20 4.03
C THR A 540 15.11 -9.64 3.56
N MET A 541 14.93 -10.54 4.52
CA MET A 541 14.50 -11.91 4.28
C MET A 541 13.14 -12.09 4.97
N GLY A 542 12.17 -12.69 4.28
CA GLY A 542 10.83 -12.94 4.80
C GLY A 542 10.43 -14.39 4.58
N ASN A 543 9.70 -14.97 5.53
CA ASN A 543 9.03 -16.24 5.34
C ASN A 543 7.68 -16.00 4.66
N VAL A 544 7.36 -16.79 3.63
CA VAL A 544 6.08 -16.79 2.93
C VAL A 544 5.42 -18.13 3.15
N THR A 545 4.27 -18.14 3.78
CA THR A 545 3.46 -19.35 4.03
C THR A 545 2.37 -19.48 2.97
N PRO A 546 2.02 -20.73 2.56
CA PRO A 546 0.86 -20.94 1.71
C PRO A 546 -0.43 -20.51 2.40
N SER A 547 -1.40 -20.06 1.64
CA SER A 547 -2.76 -19.79 2.12
C SER A 547 -3.52 -21.08 2.38
N LEU A 548 -4.54 -21.04 3.23
CA LEU A 548 -5.39 -22.22 3.51
C LEU A 548 -6.11 -22.70 2.25
N GLY A 549 -6.46 -21.80 1.32
CA GLY A 549 -7.06 -22.14 0.04
C GLY A 549 -6.11 -22.92 -0.89
N GLU A 550 -4.82 -22.55 -0.94
CA GLU A 550 -3.81 -23.28 -1.73
C GLU A 550 -3.52 -24.66 -1.18
N LEU A 551 -3.70 -24.86 0.14
CA LEU A 551 -3.47 -26.11 0.84
C LEU A 551 -4.66 -27.09 0.77
N SER A 552 -5.85 -26.63 0.38
CA SER A 552 -7.08 -27.45 0.38
C SER A 552 -7.01 -28.55 -0.67
N ALA A 553 -7.07 -29.81 -0.27
CA ALA A 553 -6.98 -30.99 -1.16
C ALA A 553 -8.29 -31.28 -1.92
N ILE A 554 -9.12 -30.28 -2.18
CA ILE A 554 -10.43 -30.43 -2.80
C ILE A 554 -10.39 -30.10 -4.28
N ASP A 555 -11.02 -30.94 -5.11
CA ASP A 555 -11.25 -30.70 -6.53
C ASP A 555 -12.43 -29.74 -6.74
N GLN A 556 -12.16 -28.64 -7.44
CA GLN A 556 -13.16 -27.69 -7.91
C GLN A 556 -13.22 -27.77 -9.44
N VAL A 557 -14.33 -28.24 -10.00
CA VAL A 557 -14.52 -28.29 -11.44
C VAL A 557 -14.64 -26.86 -11.99
N ILE A 558 -13.80 -26.50 -12.96
CA ILE A 558 -13.81 -25.19 -13.63
C ILE A 558 -14.72 -25.22 -14.84
N ASP A 559 -14.50 -26.19 -15.73
CA ASP A 559 -15.27 -26.40 -16.97
C ASP A 559 -15.17 -27.87 -17.42
N SER A 560 -15.60 -28.14 -18.63
CA SER A 560 -15.56 -29.49 -19.23
C SER A 560 -14.17 -30.11 -19.31
N LEU A 561 -13.09 -29.30 -19.27
CA LEU A 561 -11.71 -29.75 -19.46
C LEU A 561 -10.83 -29.56 -18.22
N GLN A 562 -11.18 -28.66 -17.32
CA GLN A 562 -10.28 -28.15 -16.29
C GLN A 562 -10.82 -28.37 -14.88
N ILE A 563 -9.94 -28.73 -13.95
CA ILE A 563 -10.20 -28.88 -12.52
C ILE A 563 -9.14 -28.06 -11.76
N GLN A 564 -9.56 -27.28 -10.77
CA GLN A 564 -8.66 -26.66 -9.80
C GLN A 564 -8.54 -27.54 -8.58
N ARG A 565 -7.31 -27.78 -8.13
CA ARG A 565 -6.99 -28.60 -6.96
C ARG A 565 -5.94 -27.90 -6.13
N GLY A 566 -6.16 -27.73 -4.83
CA GLY A 566 -5.10 -27.28 -3.92
C GLY A 566 -4.05 -28.36 -3.69
N ASN A 567 -2.94 -27.99 -3.05
CA ASN A 567 -1.82 -28.90 -2.79
C ASN A 567 -1.48 -28.86 -1.28
N PRO A 568 -1.89 -29.87 -0.51
CA PRO A 568 -1.60 -29.94 0.93
C PRO A 568 -0.11 -30.11 1.25
N ASN A 569 0.73 -30.47 0.26
CA ASN A 569 2.17 -30.67 0.42
C ASN A 569 2.99 -29.38 0.27
N LEU A 570 2.35 -28.24 0.05
CA LEU A 570 3.03 -26.96 -0.09
C LEU A 570 3.81 -26.61 1.18
N LYS A 571 5.03 -26.11 0.97
CA LYS A 571 5.92 -25.67 2.04
C LYS A 571 6.12 -24.17 1.98
N SER A 572 6.24 -23.52 3.14
CA SER A 572 6.65 -22.12 3.18
C SER A 572 8.04 -21.94 2.57
N TYR A 573 8.30 -20.82 1.97
CA TYR A 573 9.57 -20.48 1.32
C TYR A 573 10.09 -19.13 1.79
N MET A 574 11.36 -18.84 1.49
CA MET A 574 11.99 -17.58 1.83
C MET A 574 11.95 -16.59 0.65
N SER A 575 11.63 -15.34 0.92
CA SER A 575 11.77 -14.23 -0.02
C SER A 575 12.95 -13.36 0.40
N TYR A 576 13.90 -13.15 -0.50
CA TYR A 576 15.09 -12.30 -0.34
C TYR A 576 14.91 -11.04 -1.16
N TYR A 577 14.86 -9.89 -0.51
CA TYR A 577 14.65 -8.61 -1.18
C TYR A 577 15.75 -7.63 -0.81
N THR A 578 16.39 -7.03 -1.82
CA THR A 578 17.41 -5.98 -1.62
C THR A 578 17.11 -4.81 -2.54
N GLU A 579 17.10 -3.60 -1.99
CA GLU A 579 16.91 -2.36 -2.75
C GLU A 579 17.98 -1.32 -2.43
N LEU A 580 18.37 -0.56 -3.43
CA LEU A 580 19.16 0.65 -3.33
C LEU A 580 18.32 1.82 -3.82
N ASN A 581 18.18 2.84 -2.97
CA ASN A 581 17.40 4.03 -3.24
C ASN A 581 18.29 5.27 -3.13
N TYR A 582 18.28 6.13 -4.17
CA TYR A 582 18.96 7.43 -4.18
C TYR A 582 17.93 8.54 -4.27
N GLU A 583 18.07 9.55 -3.42
CA GLU A 583 17.22 10.74 -3.40
C GLU A 583 18.06 12.01 -3.54
N PHE A 584 17.51 12.94 -4.30
CA PHE A 584 18.09 14.26 -4.48
C PHE A 584 16.98 15.32 -4.51
N ARG A 585 17.18 16.42 -3.79
CA ARG A 585 16.30 17.60 -3.84
C ARG A 585 17.13 18.85 -4.07
N LYS A 586 16.65 19.74 -4.92
CA LYS A 586 17.22 21.07 -5.10
C LYS A 586 16.14 22.04 -5.56
N GLY A 587 15.76 22.97 -4.69
CA GLY A 587 14.70 23.93 -4.97
C GLY A 587 13.37 23.25 -5.34
N LEU A 588 12.86 23.49 -6.55
CA LEU A 588 11.63 22.90 -7.06
C LEU A 588 11.77 21.45 -7.55
N PHE A 589 12.99 20.94 -7.69
CA PHE A 589 13.25 19.61 -8.27
C PHE A 589 13.44 18.57 -7.18
N TYR A 590 12.76 17.44 -7.34
CA TYR A 590 12.96 16.23 -6.54
C TYR A 590 13.14 15.04 -7.47
N VAL A 591 14.14 14.23 -7.21
CA VAL A 591 14.46 12.99 -7.93
C VAL A 591 14.59 11.85 -6.94
N ASN A 592 13.95 10.73 -7.24
CA ASN A 592 14.12 9.48 -6.52
C ASN A 592 14.41 8.38 -7.54
N ALA A 593 15.55 7.71 -7.42
CA ALA A 593 15.92 6.57 -8.25
C ALA A 593 16.03 5.32 -7.39
N LEU A 594 15.41 4.22 -7.82
CA LEU A 594 15.36 2.95 -7.11
C LEU A 594 15.80 1.81 -8.03
N GLY A 595 16.71 0.97 -7.53
CA GLY A 595 17.01 -0.34 -8.07
C GLY A 595 16.75 -1.41 -7.03
N ALA A 596 16.04 -2.49 -7.39
CA ALA A 596 15.77 -3.58 -6.47
C ALA A 596 15.87 -4.95 -7.14
N TYR A 597 16.20 -5.95 -6.33
CA TYR A 597 16.21 -7.35 -6.71
C TYR A 597 15.51 -8.19 -5.66
N GLU A 598 14.64 -9.06 -6.13
CA GLU A 598 13.90 -10.04 -5.31
C GLU A 598 14.18 -11.46 -5.84
N TYR A 599 14.44 -12.37 -4.92
CA TYR A 599 14.70 -13.79 -5.19
C TYR A 599 13.88 -14.65 -4.22
N GLN A 600 13.10 -15.57 -4.76
CA GLN A 600 12.27 -16.49 -4.02
C GLN A 600 12.59 -17.93 -4.47
N PRO A 601 13.49 -18.64 -3.77
CA PRO A 601 13.67 -20.08 -3.98
C PRO A 601 12.43 -20.84 -3.49
N ASP A 602 12.15 -21.98 -4.11
CA ASP A 602 11.00 -22.82 -3.79
C ASP A 602 9.66 -22.06 -3.78
N ALA A 603 9.55 -21.00 -4.62
CA ALA A 603 8.37 -20.16 -4.68
C ALA A 603 7.12 -20.96 -5.02
N ILE A 604 6.05 -20.78 -4.27
CA ILE A 604 4.73 -21.31 -4.64
C ILE A 604 4.27 -20.57 -5.89
N MET A 605 4.07 -21.29 -6.97
CA MET A 605 3.59 -20.79 -8.25
C MET A 605 2.57 -21.76 -8.85
N ASP A 606 1.69 -21.21 -9.70
CA ASP A 606 0.70 -21.99 -10.44
C ASP A 606 1.37 -23.02 -11.36
N GLU A 607 0.74 -24.17 -11.46
CA GLU A 607 1.13 -25.27 -12.33
C GLU A 607 -0.12 -25.89 -12.96
N LYS A 608 0.03 -26.37 -14.21
CA LYS A 608 -1.00 -27.18 -14.88
C LYS A 608 -0.38 -28.43 -15.45
N TYR A 609 -1.08 -29.54 -15.28
CA TYR A 609 -0.67 -30.83 -15.83
C TYR A 609 -1.87 -31.64 -16.29
N LEU A 610 -1.61 -32.68 -17.08
CA LEU A 610 -2.63 -33.60 -17.57
C LEU A 610 -2.81 -34.78 -16.59
N GLU A 611 -4.06 -35.03 -16.21
CA GLU A 611 -4.49 -36.23 -15.49
C GLU A 611 -5.65 -36.87 -16.24
N GLY A 612 -5.38 -37.97 -16.93
CA GLY A 612 -6.33 -38.56 -17.86
C GLY A 612 -6.71 -37.56 -18.99
N ASN A 613 -7.99 -37.24 -19.09
CA ASN A 613 -8.53 -36.28 -20.06
C ASN A 613 -8.78 -34.92 -19.48
N LYS A 614 -8.32 -34.66 -18.26
CA LYS A 614 -8.51 -33.35 -17.58
C LYS A 614 -7.19 -32.64 -17.41
N ILE A 615 -7.25 -31.33 -17.37
CA ILE A 615 -6.15 -30.46 -17.04
C ILE A 615 -6.35 -30.02 -15.58
N ILE A 616 -5.41 -30.41 -14.73
CA ILE A 616 -5.41 -30.04 -13.33
C ILE A 616 -4.64 -28.73 -13.19
N GLN A 617 -5.29 -27.71 -12.62
CA GLN A 617 -4.66 -26.47 -12.20
C GLN A 617 -4.38 -26.57 -10.70
N THR A 618 -3.14 -26.36 -10.31
CA THR A 618 -2.69 -26.46 -8.92
C THR A 618 -1.59 -25.44 -8.61
N TRP A 619 -1.06 -25.53 -7.41
CA TRP A 619 0.14 -24.79 -6.99
C TRP A 619 1.20 -25.76 -6.52
N ASP A 620 2.46 -25.44 -6.79
CA ASP A 620 3.58 -26.24 -6.28
C ASP A 620 4.77 -25.34 -5.89
N ASN A 621 5.66 -25.86 -5.06
CA ASN A 621 6.94 -25.25 -4.77
C ASN A 621 7.85 -25.41 -5.99
N GLN A 622 7.97 -24.35 -6.78
CA GLN A 622 8.73 -24.30 -8.03
C GLN A 622 10.17 -23.87 -7.76
N LYS A 623 11.11 -24.09 -8.70
CA LYS A 623 12.56 -23.84 -8.48
C LYS A 623 12.85 -22.45 -7.91
N ASN A 624 12.41 -21.40 -8.59
CA ASN A 624 12.51 -20.02 -8.08
C ASN A 624 11.74 -19.01 -8.92
N TRP A 625 11.41 -17.90 -8.27
CA TRP A 625 10.93 -16.69 -8.92
C TRP A 625 11.85 -15.52 -8.60
N GLN A 626 12.09 -14.65 -9.60
CA GLN A 626 12.99 -13.51 -9.45
C GLN A 626 12.36 -12.27 -10.07
N ARG A 627 12.68 -11.11 -9.50
CA ARG A 627 12.26 -9.81 -10.03
C ARG A 627 13.38 -8.79 -9.91
N VAL A 628 13.67 -8.10 -11.02
CA VAL A 628 14.53 -6.91 -11.05
C VAL A 628 13.63 -5.71 -11.28
N VAL A 629 13.79 -4.67 -10.47
CA VAL A 629 13.08 -3.40 -10.56
C VAL A 629 14.07 -2.27 -10.79
N ALA A 630 13.78 -1.39 -11.74
CA ALA A 630 14.47 -0.12 -11.90
C ALA A 630 13.43 0.97 -12.14
N SER A 631 13.43 2.04 -11.33
CA SER A 631 12.45 3.13 -11.47
C SER A 631 13.03 4.48 -11.10
N VAL A 632 12.44 5.53 -11.68
CA VAL A 632 12.77 6.92 -11.39
C VAL A 632 11.47 7.71 -11.20
N ASN A 633 11.39 8.43 -10.09
CA ASN A 633 10.37 9.44 -9.83
C ASN A 633 10.98 10.83 -9.94
N LEU A 634 10.41 11.65 -10.80
CA LEU A 634 10.74 13.05 -10.98
C LEU A 634 9.56 13.90 -10.55
N ARG A 635 9.80 14.93 -9.73
CA ARG A 635 8.77 15.89 -9.33
C ARG A 635 9.33 17.30 -9.48
N VAL A 636 8.51 18.17 -10.05
CA VAL A 636 8.81 19.59 -10.23
C VAL A 636 7.69 20.43 -9.65
N GLY A 637 8.02 21.35 -8.79
CA GLY A 637 7.07 22.28 -8.20
C GLY A 637 7.02 22.26 -6.66
N PRO A 638 6.15 23.10 -6.07
CA PRO A 638 5.16 23.95 -6.73
C PRO A 638 5.76 25.16 -7.44
N ILE A 639 5.41 25.39 -8.71
CA ILE A 639 5.78 26.57 -9.49
C ILE A 639 4.76 27.68 -9.14
N LYS A 640 5.24 28.81 -8.62
CA LYS A 640 4.41 29.94 -8.15
C LYS A 640 3.26 29.50 -7.21
N ASP A 641 3.47 28.48 -6.39
CA ASP A 641 2.48 27.88 -5.50
C ASP A 641 1.17 27.42 -6.19
N ILE A 642 1.19 27.30 -7.52
CA ILE A 642 0.02 26.91 -8.31
C ILE A 642 0.20 25.50 -8.88
N LEU A 643 1.30 25.26 -9.59
CA LEU A 643 1.44 24.11 -10.50
C LEU A 643 2.51 23.13 -10.02
N GLN A 644 2.20 21.85 -10.05
CA GLN A 644 3.11 20.76 -9.72
C GLN A 644 2.99 19.64 -10.75
N PHE A 645 4.13 19.06 -11.12
CA PHE A 645 4.25 17.93 -12.02
C PHE A 645 4.95 16.78 -11.32
N SER A 646 4.57 15.57 -11.66
CA SER A 646 5.30 14.35 -11.27
C SER A 646 5.26 13.35 -12.41
N VAL A 647 6.41 12.72 -12.66
CA VAL A 647 6.52 11.56 -13.56
C VAL A 647 7.22 10.46 -12.80
N ASN A 648 6.60 9.31 -12.76
CA ASN A 648 7.12 8.09 -12.14
C ASN A 648 7.13 6.99 -13.20
N GLY A 649 8.28 6.41 -13.48
CA GLY A 649 8.38 5.40 -14.51
C GLY A 649 9.51 4.42 -14.26
N GLY A 650 9.42 3.26 -14.88
CA GLY A 650 10.40 2.23 -14.66
C GLY A 650 10.12 0.94 -15.42
N MET A 651 10.87 -0.07 -15.06
CA MET A 651 10.65 -1.43 -15.54
C MET A 651 10.64 -2.45 -14.39
N ASN A 652 9.87 -3.51 -14.58
CA ASN A 652 9.95 -4.75 -13.83
C ASN A 652 10.34 -5.86 -14.80
N HIS A 653 11.42 -6.58 -14.50
CA HIS A 653 11.82 -7.77 -15.23
C HIS A 653 11.63 -8.98 -14.34
N TYR A 654 10.76 -9.88 -14.76
CA TYR A 654 10.39 -11.08 -14.04
C TYR A 654 11.02 -12.33 -14.68
N MET A 655 11.44 -13.27 -13.84
CA MET A 655 11.97 -14.57 -14.24
C MET A 655 11.28 -15.62 -13.37
N SER A 656 10.46 -16.48 -14.00
CA SER A 656 9.80 -17.61 -13.35
C SER A 656 10.46 -18.89 -13.83
N ASN A 657 11.16 -19.58 -12.96
CA ASN A 657 11.78 -20.87 -13.21
C ASN A 657 10.99 -21.95 -12.49
N GLY A 658 10.10 -22.60 -13.20
CA GLY A 658 9.34 -23.74 -12.74
C GLY A 658 10.12 -25.05 -12.82
N ASN A 659 9.50 -26.16 -12.41
CA ASN A 659 10.07 -27.50 -12.51
C ASN A 659 10.19 -27.95 -13.97
N ILE A 660 9.24 -27.52 -14.81
CA ILE A 660 9.14 -27.90 -16.23
C ILE A 660 9.15 -26.73 -17.21
N TYR A 661 9.16 -25.48 -16.73
CA TYR A 661 9.13 -24.27 -17.56
C TYR A 661 10.15 -23.22 -17.14
N THR A 662 10.41 -22.28 -18.03
CA THR A 662 11.18 -21.04 -17.73
C THR A 662 10.60 -19.89 -18.52
N HIS A 663 10.04 -18.92 -17.84
CA HIS A 663 9.47 -17.72 -18.46
C HIS A 663 10.17 -16.47 -18.01
N ARG A 664 10.22 -15.48 -18.91
CA ARG A 664 10.76 -14.15 -18.66
C ARG A 664 9.82 -13.12 -19.23
N TYR A 665 9.51 -12.13 -18.43
CA TYR A 665 8.61 -11.05 -18.81
C TYR A 665 9.15 -9.70 -18.37
N THR A 666 9.06 -8.69 -19.24
CA THR A 666 9.48 -7.32 -18.90
C THR A 666 8.32 -6.38 -19.10
N ASN A 667 7.93 -5.71 -18.04
CA ASN A 667 6.92 -4.65 -18.06
C ASN A 667 7.57 -3.28 -17.90
N TRP A 668 7.34 -2.39 -18.87
CA TRP A 668 7.65 -0.96 -18.78
C TRP A 668 6.38 -0.22 -18.39
N TRP A 669 6.47 0.69 -17.44
CA TRP A 669 5.34 1.45 -16.96
C TRP A 669 5.70 2.91 -16.72
N CYS A 670 4.71 3.79 -16.85
CA CYS A 670 4.84 5.22 -16.59
C CYS A 670 3.54 5.75 -16.01
N GLU A 671 3.67 6.64 -15.03
CA GLU A 671 2.60 7.43 -14.46
C GLU A 671 3.00 8.90 -14.50
N ALA A 672 2.17 9.75 -15.06
CA ALA A 672 2.37 11.19 -15.06
C ALA A 672 1.20 11.88 -14.36
N ASN A 673 1.52 12.85 -13.49
CA ASN A 673 0.54 13.62 -12.73
C ASN A 673 0.78 15.11 -12.90
N VAL A 674 -0.30 15.86 -13.02
CA VAL A 674 -0.33 17.32 -13.02
C VAL A 674 -1.34 17.79 -11.99
N SER A 675 -0.97 18.71 -11.12
CA SER A 675 -1.86 19.31 -10.13
C SER A 675 -1.73 20.82 -10.20
N ALA A 676 -2.87 21.52 -10.30
CA ALA A 676 -2.94 22.96 -10.28
C ALA A 676 -3.95 23.41 -9.21
N THR A 677 -3.60 24.44 -8.42
CA THR A 677 -4.49 25.04 -7.42
C THR A 677 -4.46 26.54 -7.56
N TRP A 678 -5.62 27.13 -7.81
CA TRP A 678 -5.75 28.57 -7.95
C TRP A 678 -6.95 29.08 -7.17
N LYS A 679 -6.70 29.89 -6.13
CA LYS A 679 -7.73 30.38 -5.21
C LYS A 679 -8.53 29.23 -4.58
N LYS A 680 -9.81 29.08 -4.96
CA LYS A 680 -10.75 28.06 -4.48
C LYS A 680 -10.86 26.86 -5.43
N TRP A 681 -10.21 26.90 -6.59
CA TRP A 681 -10.27 25.88 -7.61
C TRP A 681 -9.06 24.95 -7.54
N SER A 682 -9.26 23.67 -7.76
CA SER A 682 -8.22 22.67 -7.93
C SER A 682 -8.48 21.86 -9.18
N LEU A 683 -7.44 21.63 -9.95
CA LEU A 683 -7.42 20.71 -11.09
C LEU A 683 -6.35 19.66 -10.86
N TRP A 684 -6.69 18.41 -11.13
CA TRP A 684 -5.75 17.31 -11.13
C TRP A 684 -5.97 16.44 -12.36
N TYR A 685 -4.88 16.02 -12.98
CA TYR A 685 -4.87 15.11 -14.12
C TYR A 685 -3.80 14.05 -13.91
N MET A 686 -4.14 12.79 -14.21
CA MET A 686 -3.24 11.67 -14.15
C MET A 686 -3.41 10.77 -15.37
N VAL A 687 -2.31 10.24 -15.86
CA VAL A 687 -2.28 9.14 -16.83
C VAL A 687 -1.30 8.08 -16.34
N MET A 688 -1.72 6.82 -16.39
CA MET A 688 -0.93 5.65 -16.06
C MET A 688 -1.00 4.65 -17.21
N THR A 689 0.18 4.17 -17.65
CA THR A 689 0.29 3.09 -18.64
C THR A 689 0.17 1.72 -17.98
N ASN A 690 0.09 0.68 -18.78
CA ASN A 690 -0.08 -0.71 -18.32
C ASN A 690 0.89 -1.06 -17.20
N TRP A 691 0.34 -1.54 -16.12
CA TRP A 691 1.04 -2.15 -15.01
C TRP A 691 0.76 -3.65 -15.02
N ASN A 692 1.76 -4.44 -15.38
CA ASN A 692 1.60 -5.89 -15.45
C ASN A 692 2.48 -6.56 -14.40
N TRP A 693 1.91 -7.56 -13.78
CA TRP A 693 2.57 -8.47 -12.84
C TRP A 693 2.73 -9.84 -13.50
N PHE A 694 3.87 -10.49 -13.25
CA PHE A 694 4.13 -11.83 -13.77
C PHE A 694 4.69 -12.74 -12.68
N LYS A 695 4.05 -13.89 -12.44
CA LYS A 695 4.54 -14.93 -11.54
C LYS A 695 4.05 -16.30 -12.02
N GLY A 696 4.91 -17.33 -11.87
CA GLY A 696 4.61 -18.64 -12.44
C GLY A 696 4.56 -18.56 -13.95
N GLU A 697 3.43 -18.91 -14.52
CA GLU A 697 3.12 -18.86 -15.94
C GLU A 697 2.08 -17.78 -16.27
N THR A 698 1.68 -16.99 -15.24
CA THR A 698 0.55 -16.06 -15.36
C THR A 698 1.01 -14.59 -15.34
N MET A 699 0.58 -13.83 -16.36
CA MET A 699 0.62 -12.37 -16.41
C MET A 699 -0.77 -11.82 -16.08
N SER A 700 -0.84 -10.80 -15.22
CA SER A 700 -2.07 -10.07 -14.89
C SER A 700 -1.83 -8.57 -15.00
N GLY A 701 -2.80 -7.83 -15.53
CA GLY A 701 -2.72 -6.37 -15.68
C GLY A 701 -3.50 -5.83 -16.86
N GLY A 702 -2.82 -5.18 -17.81
CA GLY A 702 -3.41 -4.64 -19.03
C GLY A 702 -4.16 -3.31 -18.85
N GLU A 703 -4.15 -2.74 -17.63
CA GLU A 703 -4.91 -1.54 -17.31
C GLU A 703 -4.16 -0.27 -17.69
N ASN A 704 -4.79 0.58 -18.51
CA ASN A 704 -4.42 1.98 -18.71
C ASN A 704 -5.48 2.85 -18.06
N ILE A 705 -5.07 3.70 -17.12
CA ILE A 705 -6.00 4.53 -16.36
C ILE A 705 -5.67 6.01 -16.57
N GLN A 706 -6.72 6.80 -16.79
CA GLN A 706 -6.62 8.25 -16.85
C GLN A 706 -7.67 8.85 -15.93
N GLY A 707 -7.33 9.97 -15.29
CA GLY A 707 -8.24 10.67 -14.40
C GLY A 707 -8.10 12.17 -14.52
N ILE A 708 -9.23 12.87 -14.61
CA ILE A 708 -9.31 14.33 -14.50
C ILE A 708 -10.23 14.64 -13.34
N GLN A 709 -9.85 15.55 -12.46
CA GLN A 709 -10.70 16.03 -11.38
C GLN A 709 -10.65 17.55 -11.30
N LEU A 710 -11.81 18.17 -11.33
CA LEU A 710 -12.01 19.58 -11.05
C LEU A 710 -12.73 19.72 -9.72
N GLY A 711 -12.19 20.49 -8.79
CA GLY A 711 -12.77 20.75 -7.48
C GLY A 711 -12.94 22.22 -7.18
N TYR A 712 -13.98 22.58 -6.44
CA TYR A 712 -14.23 23.90 -5.89
C TYR A 712 -14.47 23.80 -4.40
N ARG A 713 -13.70 24.58 -3.61
CA ARG A 713 -13.79 24.61 -2.13
C ARG A 713 -14.43 25.90 -1.65
N HIS A 714 -15.43 25.75 -0.78
CA HIS A 714 -16.00 26.85 -0.01
C HIS A 714 -16.04 26.47 1.47
N LYS A 715 -15.16 27.07 2.30
CA LYS A 715 -14.99 26.71 3.71
C LYS A 715 -14.78 25.20 3.89
N ASP A 716 -15.65 24.54 4.63
CA ASP A 716 -15.62 23.12 4.97
C ASP A 716 -16.24 22.22 3.89
N LEU A 717 -16.84 22.82 2.86
CA LEU A 717 -17.45 22.10 1.73
C LEU A 717 -16.53 22.13 0.51
N MET A 718 -16.32 20.98 -0.08
CA MET A 718 -15.71 20.81 -1.40
C MET A 718 -16.67 20.06 -2.32
N VAL A 719 -16.90 20.59 -3.49
CA VAL A 719 -17.65 19.94 -4.57
C VAL A 719 -16.75 19.75 -5.77
N GLY A 720 -16.97 18.70 -6.53
CA GLY A 720 -16.13 18.43 -7.69
C GLY A 720 -16.77 17.52 -8.72
N LEU A 721 -16.12 17.47 -9.87
CA LEU A 721 -16.38 16.52 -10.93
C LEU A 721 -15.09 15.77 -11.21
N ARG A 722 -15.16 14.44 -11.20
CA ARG A 722 -14.09 13.53 -11.60
C ARG A 722 -14.53 12.79 -12.87
N VAL A 723 -13.64 12.65 -13.82
CA VAL A 723 -13.85 11.81 -15.01
C VAL A 723 -12.73 10.79 -15.05
N ILE A 724 -13.10 9.50 -15.04
CA ILE A 724 -12.16 8.38 -15.16
C ILE A 724 -12.23 7.89 -16.60
N ASN A 725 -11.06 7.62 -17.17
CA ASN A 725 -10.86 7.12 -18.52
C ASN A 725 -11.58 7.96 -19.61
N PRO A 726 -11.40 9.32 -19.61
CA PRO A 726 -12.13 10.22 -20.50
C PRO A 726 -11.95 9.91 -21.98
N PHE A 727 -10.82 9.28 -22.34
CA PHE A 727 -10.43 8.99 -23.73
C PHE A 727 -10.43 7.49 -24.05
N THR A 728 -11.01 6.65 -23.18
CA THR A 728 -11.05 5.18 -23.35
C THR A 728 -12.51 4.74 -23.56
N ASP A 729 -12.77 4.06 -24.67
CA ASP A 729 -14.10 3.49 -24.98
C ASP A 729 -14.31 2.10 -24.40
N ASN A 730 -13.22 1.32 -24.29
CA ASN A 730 -13.22 -0.07 -23.84
C ASN A 730 -12.16 -0.26 -22.76
N TYR A 731 -12.48 0.13 -21.53
CA TYR A 731 -11.61 -0.19 -20.41
C TYR A 731 -11.60 -1.70 -20.18
N LYS A 732 -10.40 -2.28 -20.05
CA LYS A 732 -10.22 -3.71 -19.88
C LYS A 732 -9.08 -4.04 -18.90
N GLN A 733 -9.19 -5.24 -18.34
CA GLN A 733 -8.13 -5.95 -17.63
C GLN A 733 -7.72 -7.17 -18.45
N GLU A 734 -6.45 -7.50 -18.45
CA GLU A 734 -5.91 -8.64 -19.21
C GLU A 734 -5.23 -9.63 -18.26
N THR A 735 -5.44 -10.91 -18.54
CA THR A 735 -4.72 -12.01 -17.92
C THR A 735 -4.25 -12.96 -19.02
N GLU A 736 -2.96 -13.32 -18.99
CA GLU A 736 -2.40 -14.32 -19.91
C GLU A 736 -1.76 -15.44 -19.08
N ASN A 737 -1.92 -16.68 -19.50
CA ASN A 737 -1.22 -17.82 -18.92
C ASN A 737 -0.48 -18.55 -20.05
N TRP A 738 0.80 -18.87 -19.83
CA TRP A 738 1.69 -19.43 -20.84
C TRP A 738 1.99 -20.91 -20.62
N ASN A 739 1.08 -21.62 -19.95
CA ASN A 739 1.26 -23.05 -19.71
C ASN A 739 1.22 -23.85 -21.03
N GLN A 740 2.08 -24.86 -21.10
CA GLN A 740 2.21 -25.71 -22.30
C GLN A 740 1.00 -26.61 -22.58
N TYR A 741 0.14 -26.89 -21.60
CA TYR A 741 -1.04 -27.76 -21.77
C TYR A 741 -2.33 -26.95 -21.93
N ALA A 742 -2.41 -25.78 -21.32
CA ALA A 742 -3.61 -24.94 -21.34
C ALA A 742 -3.22 -23.46 -21.21
N SER A 743 -2.69 -22.92 -22.29
CA SER A 743 -2.43 -21.48 -22.37
C SER A 743 -3.72 -20.71 -22.62
N PHE A 744 -3.78 -19.45 -22.16
CA PHE A 744 -4.91 -18.57 -22.47
C PHE A 744 -4.52 -17.10 -22.47
N ARG A 745 -5.35 -16.32 -23.20
CA ARG A 745 -5.37 -14.87 -23.15
C ARG A 745 -6.80 -14.40 -22.93
N ARG A 746 -7.03 -13.80 -21.76
CA ARG A 746 -8.33 -13.31 -21.31
C ARG A 746 -8.37 -11.79 -21.24
N SER A 747 -9.44 -11.19 -21.76
CA SER A 747 -9.73 -9.77 -21.64
C SER A 747 -11.10 -9.57 -20.99
N ASN A 748 -11.11 -8.95 -19.81
CA ASN A 748 -12.34 -8.56 -19.12
C ASN A 748 -12.60 -7.07 -19.35
N TYR A 749 -13.65 -6.77 -20.10
CA TYR A 749 -14.10 -5.42 -20.41
C TYR A 749 -15.10 -4.94 -19.36
N ILE A 750 -14.95 -3.71 -18.90
CA ILE A 750 -15.86 -3.06 -17.95
C ILE A 750 -16.30 -1.73 -18.56
N LYS A 751 -17.40 -1.76 -19.30
CA LYS A 751 -17.91 -0.60 -20.05
C LYS A 751 -18.16 0.61 -19.14
N GLU A 752 -18.69 0.38 -17.96
CA GLU A 752 -19.04 1.40 -16.96
C GLU A 752 -17.82 2.12 -16.40
N SER A 753 -16.63 1.55 -16.52
CA SER A 753 -15.35 2.19 -16.14
C SER A 753 -14.73 3.01 -17.29
N SER A 754 -15.37 3.00 -18.49
CA SER A 754 -15.00 3.86 -19.62
C SER A 754 -15.79 5.16 -19.56
N ARG A 755 -15.10 6.32 -19.68
CA ARG A 755 -15.73 7.66 -19.60
C ARG A 755 -16.66 7.80 -18.38
N LEU A 756 -16.22 7.35 -17.22
CA LEU A 756 -17.02 7.40 -15.99
C LEU A 756 -16.99 8.81 -15.40
N PHE A 757 -18.15 9.48 -15.36
CA PHE A 757 -18.33 10.79 -14.74
C PHE A 757 -18.81 10.62 -13.30
N ILE A 758 -18.10 11.23 -12.35
CA ILE A 758 -18.37 11.11 -10.91
C ILE A 758 -18.55 12.50 -10.32
N ALA A 759 -19.73 12.77 -9.74
CA ALA A 759 -19.92 13.93 -8.87
C ALA A 759 -19.36 13.65 -7.48
N THR A 760 -18.61 14.59 -6.91
CA THR A 760 -18.02 14.45 -5.58
C THR A 760 -18.47 15.57 -4.66
N ILE A 761 -18.80 15.22 -3.41
CA ILE A 761 -19.11 16.16 -2.33
C ILE A 761 -18.31 15.70 -1.11
N SER A 762 -17.56 16.63 -0.51
CA SER A 762 -16.86 16.39 0.75
C SER A 762 -17.19 17.54 1.72
N TYR A 763 -17.72 17.20 2.88
CA TYR A 763 -18.03 18.15 3.95
C TYR A 763 -17.37 17.70 5.25
N ASN A 764 -16.57 18.58 5.85
CA ASN A 764 -15.81 18.27 7.05
C ASN A 764 -15.99 19.40 8.08
N PHE A 765 -16.69 19.11 9.15
CA PHE A 765 -16.93 20.03 10.26
C PHE A 765 -16.20 19.54 11.52
N SER A 766 -15.55 20.44 12.23
CA SER A 766 -14.89 20.15 13.51
C SER A 766 -15.04 21.30 14.50
N PHE A 767 -15.13 20.97 15.77
CA PHE A 767 -15.31 21.91 16.87
C PHE A 767 -14.45 21.52 18.08
N GLY A 768 -14.16 22.50 18.95
CA GLY A 768 -13.32 22.34 20.12
C GLY A 768 -11.85 22.71 19.87
N ARG A 769 -11.06 22.88 20.96
CA ARG A 769 -9.62 23.17 20.90
C ARG A 769 -8.84 21.92 20.50
N LYS A 770 -7.94 22.01 19.52
CA LYS A 770 -7.24 20.88 18.92
C LYS A 770 -5.80 20.75 19.44
N PHE A 771 -5.38 19.53 19.77
CA PHE A 771 -4.04 19.13 20.22
C PHE A 771 -3.50 17.96 19.41
N SER A 772 -2.21 17.63 19.55
CA SER A 772 -1.62 16.41 19.00
C SER A 772 -2.03 15.20 19.84
N ALA A 773 -2.34 14.08 19.16
CA ALA A 773 -2.71 12.83 19.81
C ALA A 773 -1.50 11.90 20.00
N GLY A 774 -1.59 10.99 20.96
CA GLY A 774 -0.62 9.89 21.11
C GLY A 774 -0.69 8.88 19.98
N GLN A 775 0.39 8.13 19.79
CA GLN A 775 0.55 7.18 18.70
C GLN A 775 0.54 5.73 19.19
N LYS A 776 -0.30 4.90 18.60
CA LYS A 776 -0.28 3.44 18.75
C LYS A 776 0.91 2.85 17.97
N LYS A 777 1.64 1.88 18.57
CA LYS A 777 2.89 1.37 18.00
C LYS A 777 2.75 0.09 17.18
N VAL A 778 1.70 -0.70 17.39
CA VAL A 778 1.47 -1.97 16.68
C VAL A 778 0.00 -2.16 16.35
N ASN A 779 -0.28 -2.86 15.26
CA ASN A 779 -1.62 -3.22 14.83
C ASN A 779 -1.60 -4.55 14.09
N ASN A 780 -2.53 -5.42 14.40
CA ASN A 780 -2.71 -6.71 13.78
C ASN A 780 -4.09 -6.80 13.11
N ALA A 781 -4.16 -7.60 12.05
CA ALA A 781 -5.41 -7.96 11.39
C ALA A 781 -5.24 -9.28 10.67
N ASP A 782 -6.30 -10.09 10.62
CA ASP A 782 -6.40 -11.25 9.75
C ASP A 782 -7.27 -10.88 8.54
N ASN A 783 -6.73 -10.98 7.35
CA ASN A 783 -7.40 -10.67 6.08
C ASN A 783 -7.56 -11.91 5.18
N ASP A 784 -7.11 -13.10 5.65
CA ASP A 784 -7.28 -14.34 4.91
C ASP A 784 -8.69 -14.91 5.15
N SER A 785 -9.43 -15.20 4.06
CA SER A 785 -10.80 -15.75 4.12
C SER A 785 -10.85 -17.20 4.59
N GLY A 786 -9.74 -17.94 4.45
CA GLY A 786 -9.64 -19.33 4.85
C GLY A 786 -10.26 -20.34 3.89
N VAL A 787 -10.74 -19.92 2.71
CA VAL A 787 -11.38 -20.79 1.71
C VAL A 787 -10.72 -20.70 0.36
N MET A 788 -10.76 -21.78 -0.43
CA MET A 788 -10.44 -21.79 -1.85
C MET A 788 -11.62 -21.20 -2.63
N SER A 789 -11.35 -20.27 -3.54
CA SER A 789 -12.39 -19.72 -4.41
C SER A 789 -13.00 -20.79 -5.33
N THR A 790 -14.21 -20.53 -5.82
CA THR A 790 -14.99 -21.45 -6.69
C THR A 790 -14.43 -21.59 -8.12
N GLY A 791 -13.15 -21.37 -8.35
CA GLY A 791 -12.46 -21.51 -9.64
C GLY A 791 -12.98 -20.51 -10.69
N LYS A 792 -12.27 -19.41 -10.92
CA LYS A 792 -12.59 -18.40 -11.95
C LYS A 792 -11.54 -18.39 -13.04
#